data_48591dcee44b7f544e9deac0292544fa
#
_entry.id   48591dcee44b7f544e9deac0292544fa
#
_cell.length_a   1.000
_cell.length_b   1.000
_cell.length_c   1.000
_cell.angle_alpha   90.00
_cell.angle_beta   90.00
_cell.angle_gamma   90.00
#
_symmetry.space_group_name_H-M   'P 1'
#
loop_
_entity.id
_entity.type
_entity.pdbx_description
1 polymer ?
#
loop_
_entity_poly.entity_id
_entity_poly.type
_entity_poly.pdbx_seq_one_letter_code
_entity_poly.pdbx_strand_id
1 'polypeptide(L)'
;MNHVFKIIWNTVSQCWIAVSELSKSVGKSSQTDKRKTLTVIIGTAVLAGASTSAMAETNVVLNNDGNIVGGADVSAVAGVGTTGDSVVLGKKAKSEATESIVIGNNVTNKARWSITLGNNATSQSGYGVTLGDRASSGTGSNSVAIGLMAKTSNEKAGGNSQTAVGVASYADGEGSSAFGANANATGSTATAIGRATKAIAQSASAFGDSASASSWGATALGVGASARADNSIAVGSAAVTEGRESTALGRRSYAGAQSATALGTLANASAIVSTAVGNDAKASAIQASALGNGAEASGGSSMALGAKARASGSDALASGSNASASSDNSIAIGKDSQSSAINAIAVGQASNASAVSAIVIGTQAKGTHENSVTLGSYSSSADNNFDQTAKALSSFDDKATGTTVNYNGTSSTQKGAVSVGDGTLVRQIQNVGAGRITATSNDAVNGSQLYQAYYNAGFNIQNNGTETSRINTHGKVNFVNGENTEVVVKDGENAAEIKVNAKDTSASVEAGSDAITVTVGEPTKVTGKDGVTVTTVTNYKVDLSQKTKDEIKNAAGRGFNVTASASEGTVVNEVTEETVQSTATKMDKLTLDAGKNIKLTHKKGKVLSVAVSDTPTFTNVTTTGDINVGGTVHAHGGLDVHNNRIVNVADPKDPTDAVNKRYVDNAVKNINNNINRLDNKIDHVDRRLRAGIAGATAISFLQRPNEAGKSLVSVGVGGYRNENALAVGYGRNSDNNKISIKVGASINTRSDVNWGGSIGYQW
;
A
#
# COMPACT_ATOMS: atom_id res chain seq x y z
N MET A 1 0.18 -37.30 40.06
CA MET A 1 -0.25 -38.65 39.70
C MET A 1 0.29 -38.96 38.32
N ASN A 2 1.31 -39.82 38.25
CA ASN A 2 1.86 -40.27 36.98
C ASN A 2 0.87 -41.26 36.36
N HIS A 3 0.27 -40.87 35.24
CA HIS A 3 -0.47 -41.81 34.42
C HIS A 3 0.52 -42.59 33.56
N VAL A 4 0.74 -43.83 33.92
CA VAL A 4 1.56 -44.78 33.13
C VAL A 4 0.61 -45.44 32.12
N PHE A 5 0.94 -45.36 30.86
CA PHE A 5 0.21 -45.97 29.76
C PHE A 5 1.03 -47.13 29.19
N LYS A 6 0.35 -48.24 28.91
CA LYS A 6 0.91 -49.40 28.22
C LYS A 6 0.57 -49.32 26.74
N ILE A 7 1.55 -49.51 25.86
CA ILE A 7 1.33 -49.59 24.44
C ILE A 7 1.05 -51.02 24.05
N ILE A 8 -0.10 -51.25 23.45
CA ILE A 8 -0.48 -52.57 22.93
C ILE A 8 -0.83 -52.49 21.44
N TRP A 9 -0.58 -53.57 20.73
CA TRP A 9 -0.94 -53.70 19.33
C TRP A 9 -2.43 -54.06 19.22
N ASN A 10 -3.20 -53.20 18.58
CA ASN A 10 -4.60 -53.48 18.26
C ASN A 10 -4.68 -54.22 16.92
N THR A 11 -5.06 -55.49 16.97
CA THR A 11 -5.16 -56.33 15.79
C THR A 11 -6.32 -55.96 14.85
N VAL A 12 -7.31 -55.22 15.34
CA VAL A 12 -8.48 -54.80 14.55
C VAL A 12 -8.16 -53.52 13.76
N SER A 13 -7.50 -52.59 14.40
CA SER A 13 -7.10 -51.34 13.76
C SER A 13 -5.67 -51.34 13.20
N GLN A 14 -4.92 -52.44 13.39
CA GLN A 14 -3.54 -52.64 12.94
C GLN A 14 -2.58 -51.47 13.29
N CYS A 15 -2.74 -50.89 14.46
CA CYS A 15 -1.89 -49.82 14.96
C CYS A 15 -1.55 -49.99 16.45
N TRP A 16 -0.48 -49.35 16.88
CA TRP A 16 -0.10 -49.28 18.29
C TRP A 16 -0.95 -48.21 18.98
N ILE A 17 -1.67 -48.62 20.05
CA ILE A 17 -2.47 -47.71 20.86
C ILE A 17 -2.01 -47.69 22.29
N ALA A 18 -2.05 -46.53 22.91
CA ALA A 18 -1.78 -46.37 24.33
C ALA A 18 -3.06 -46.63 25.13
N VAL A 19 -3.00 -47.60 26.01
CA VAL A 19 -4.12 -47.95 26.89
C VAL A 19 -3.71 -47.78 28.35
N SER A 20 -4.67 -47.53 29.24
CA SER A 20 -4.37 -47.47 30.67
C SER A 20 -3.94 -48.86 31.21
N GLU A 21 -3.07 -48.89 32.21
CA GLU A 21 -2.60 -50.16 32.80
C GLU A 21 -3.68 -51.06 33.38
N LEU A 22 -4.89 -50.54 33.51
CA LEU A 22 -6.04 -51.31 34.02
C LEU A 22 -6.78 -52.09 32.93
N SER A 23 -6.38 -51.99 31.66
CA SER A 23 -6.96 -52.80 30.60
C SER A 23 -6.35 -54.23 30.61
N LYS A 24 -7.17 -55.24 30.97
CA LYS A 24 -6.76 -56.64 30.90
C LYS A 24 -6.57 -57.07 29.44
N SER A 25 -5.40 -57.59 29.11
CA SER A 25 -5.20 -58.31 27.84
C SER A 25 -6.09 -59.50 27.78
N VAL A 26 -6.94 -59.58 26.75
CA VAL A 26 -7.64 -60.83 26.46
C VAL A 26 -6.58 -61.86 26.07
N GLY A 27 -6.46 -62.93 26.91
CA GLY A 27 -5.44 -63.95 26.73
C GLY A 27 -5.63 -64.66 25.40
N LYS A 28 -4.51 -65.02 24.78
CA LYS A 28 -4.46 -65.93 23.66
C LYS A 28 -5.19 -67.23 24.04
N SER A 29 -6.38 -67.50 23.44
CA SER A 29 -6.88 -68.88 23.32
C SER A 29 -6.05 -69.54 22.23
N SER A 30 -5.41 -70.62 22.58
CA SER A 30 -4.77 -71.57 21.65
C SER A 30 -5.79 -72.07 20.66
N GLN A 31 -5.80 -71.56 19.46
CA GLN A 31 -6.46 -72.19 18.34
C GLN A 31 -5.52 -73.26 17.78
N THR A 32 -5.80 -74.44 18.04
CA THR A 32 -5.32 -75.57 17.26
C THR A 32 -5.67 -75.39 15.79
N ASP A 33 -4.62 -75.47 14.98
CA ASP A 33 -4.67 -75.50 13.54
C ASP A 33 -5.68 -76.58 13.07
N LYS A 34 -6.82 -76.15 12.57
CA LYS A 34 -7.65 -76.93 11.69
C LYS A 34 -7.64 -76.28 10.31
N ARG A 35 -6.62 -76.62 9.54
CA ARG A 35 -6.67 -76.51 8.10
C ARG A 35 -7.81 -77.42 7.66
N LYS A 36 -8.97 -76.83 7.38
CA LYS A 36 -9.98 -77.54 6.59
C LYS A 36 -9.52 -77.45 5.12
N THR A 37 -8.89 -78.50 4.71
CA THR A 37 -8.72 -78.86 3.31
C THR A 37 -10.11 -78.93 2.70
N LEU A 38 -10.40 -77.98 1.79
CA LEU A 38 -11.59 -78.04 0.96
C LEU A 38 -11.39 -79.21 -0.01
N THR A 39 -11.90 -80.37 0.37
CA THR A 39 -11.94 -81.59 -0.50
C THR A 39 -13.06 -81.31 -1.50
N VAL A 40 -12.70 -80.99 -2.72
CA VAL A 40 -13.64 -81.01 -3.85
C VAL A 40 -13.91 -82.46 -4.18
N ILE A 41 -15.04 -82.95 -3.76
CA ILE A 41 -15.49 -84.24 -4.15
C ILE A 41 -16.08 -84.18 -5.56
N ILE A 42 -15.31 -84.57 -6.56
CA ILE A 42 -15.81 -84.85 -7.90
C ILE A 42 -16.54 -86.18 -7.83
N GLY A 43 -17.84 -86.16 -7.65
CA GLY A 43 -18.67 -87.32 -7.72
C GLY A 43 -19.30 -87.49 -9.10
N THR A 44 -18.81 -88.43 -9.89
CA THR A 44 -19.53 -88.93 -11.06
C THR A 44 -20.71 -89.73 -10.57
N ALA A 45 -21.94 -89.20 -10.65
CA ALA A 45 -23.15 -89.93 -10.38
C ALA A 45 -23.73 -90.51 -11.66
N VAL A 46 -23.65 -91.87 -11.82
CA VAL A 46 -24.38 -92.60 -12.85
C VAL A 46 -25.86 -92.74 -12.43
N LEU A 47 -26.75 -92.43 -13.36
CA LEU A 47 -28.21 -92.52 -13.24
C LEU A 47 -28.70 -93.90 -12.70
N ALA A 48 -29.55 -93.89 -11.68
CA ALA A 48 -30.64 -94.83 -11.54
C ALA A 48 -31.77 -94.13 -10.75
N GLY A 49 -32.93 -94.11 -11.33
CA GLY A 49 -34.09 -93.43 -10.85
C GLY A 49 -34.69 -94.02 -9.57
N ALA A 50 -35.24 -93.13 -8.74
CA ALA A 50 -36.50 -93.35 -7.98
C ALA A 50 -36.82 -92.06 -7.21
N SER A 51 -38.08 -91.66 -7.29
CA SER A 51 -38.73 -90.58 -6.59
C SER A 51 -38.61 -90.62 -5.07
N THR A 52 -38.20 -89.51 -4.42
CA THR A 52 -38.76 -89.08 -3.13
C THR A 52 -38.36 -87.61 -2.83
N SER A 53 -39.32 -86.97 -2.32
CA SER A 53 -39.41 -85.59 -1.88
C SER A 53 -38.10 -84.86 -1.42
N ALA A 54 -37.86 -83.76 -2.01
CA ALA A 54 -36.77 -82.86 -2.06
C ALA A 54 -36.32 -82.23 -0.74
N MET A 55 -35.09 -82.46 -0.37
CA MET A 55 -34.20 -81.42 0.08
C MET A 55 -33.38 -81.08 -1.11
N ALA A 56 -33.39 -79.79 -1.56
CA ALA A 56 -32.57 -79.33 -2.63
C ALA A 56 -31.11 -79.34 -2.16
N GLU A 57 -30.39 -80.44 -2.44
CA GLU A 57 -28.93 -80.48 -2.33
C GLU A 57 -28.34 -79.48 -3.36
N THR A 58 -27.68 -78.49 -2.87
CA THR A 58 -26.88 -77.56 -3.71
C THR A 58 -25.64 -78.34 -4.21
N ASN A 59 -25.80 -79.09 -5.23
CA ASN A 59 -24.68 -79.75 -5.90
C ASN A 59 -23.96 -78.73 -6.77
N VAL A 60 -22.67 -78.55 -6.53
CA VAL A 60 -21.77 -77.79 -7.41
C VAL A 60 -21.23 -78.74 -8.44
N VAL A 61 -21.51 -78.58 -9.71
CA VAL A 61 -21.15 -79.50 -10.79
C VAL A 61 -20.37 -78.71 -11.88
N LEU A 62 -19.38 -79.38 -12.47
CA LEU A 62 -18.79 -78.93 -13.76
C LEU A 62 -19.76 -79.40 -14.86
N ASN A 63 -20.25 -78.52 -15.70
CA ASN A 63 -21.04 -78.91 -16.84
C ASN A 63 -20.12 -79.34 -18.00
N ASN A 64 -20.66 -79.87 -19.10
CA ASN A 64 -19.90 -80.38 -20.24
C ASN A 64 -19.10 -79.28 -21.01
N ASP A 65 -19.35 -78.03 -20.69
CA ASP A 65 -18.70 -76.84 -21.31
C ASP A 65 -17.66 -76.24 -20.38
N GLY A 66 -17.25 -76.89 -19.28
CA GLY A 66 -16.19 -76.43 -18.40
C GLY A 66 -16.66 -75.43 -17.34
N ASN A 67 -17.95 -75.15 -17.18
CA ASN A 67 -18.46 -74.16 -16.22
C ASN A 67 -18.73 -74.81 -14.87
N ILE A 68 -18.43 -74.15 -13.78
CA ILE A 68 -18.82 -74.56 -12.43
C ILE A 68 -20.27 -74.06 -12.15
N VAL A 69 -21.21 -74.92 -12.00
CA VAL A 69 -22.63 -74.59 -11.84
C VAL A 69 -23.19 -75.18 -10.56
N GLY A 70 -23.93 -74.45 -9.75
CA GLY A 70 -24.53 -74.98 -8.51
C GLY A 70 -25.78 -74.21 -8.05
N GLY A 71 -26.80 -74.87 -7.61
CA GLY A 71 -28.09 -74.29 -7.15
C GLY A 71 -29.30 -74.75 -7.98
N ALA A 72 -30.51 -74.41 -7.56
CA ALA A 72 -31.73 -74.72 -8.32
C ALA A 72 -31.96 -73.72 -9.47
N ASP A 73 -32.38 -74.18 -10.64
CA ASP A 73 -32.69 -73.44 -11.82
C ASP A 73 -31.50 -72.58 -12.35
N VAL A 74 -30.27 -73.05 -12.28
CA VAL A 74 -29.04 -72.38 -12.72
C VAL A 74 -28.78 -72.71 -14.17
N SER A 75 -28.36 -71.65 -14.94
CA SER A 75 -27.96 -71.85 -16.33
C SER A 75 -26.72 -71.02 -16.66
N ALA A 76 -25.76 -71.63 -17.33
CA ALA A 76 -24.62 -70.95 -18.01
C ALA A 76 -24.70 -71.26 -19.50
N VAL A 77 -24.49 -70.22 -20.31
CA VAL A 77 -24.47 -70.34 -21.77
C VAL A 77 -23.10 -70.79 -22.19
N ALA A 78 -23.06 -71.86 -22.96
CA ALA A 78 -21.87 -72.29 -23.68
C ALA A 78 -21.59 -71.24 -24.83
N GLY A 79 -20.40 -70.68 -24.83
CA GLY A 79 -19.98 -69.79 -25.93
C GLY A 79 -19.81 -70.58 -27.22
N VAL A 80 -20.30 -70.09 -28.34
CA VAL A 80 -20.07 -70.67 -29.68
C VAL A 80 -18.56 -70.58 -29.96
N GLY A 81 -17.87 -71.70 -29.77
CA GLY A 81 -16.48 -71.90 -30.27
C GLY A 81 -15.35 -71.72 -29.28
N THR A 82 -15.58 -71.54 -27.96
CA THR A 82 -14.54 -71.55 -26.93
C THR A 82 -15.02 -72.19 -25.63
N THR A 83 -14.20 -72.95 -24.94
CA THR A 83 -14.43 -73.49 -23.62
C THR A 83 -14.82 -72.39 -22.65
N GLY A 84 -16.06 -72.43 -22.17
CA GLY A 84 -16.54 -71.36 -21.33
C GLY A 84 -16.18 -71.60 -19.85
N ASP A 85 -15.18 -70.86 -19.37
CA ASP A 85 -14.67 -70.90 -17.99
C ASP A 85 -15.55 -70.03 -17.05
N SER A 86 -16.79 -70.36 -16.89
CA SER A 86 -17.68 -69.57 -16.00
C SER A 86 -17.99 -70.29 -14.69
N VAL A 87 -18.14 -69.57 -13.60
CA VAL A 87 -18.61 -70.03 -12.30
C VAL A 87 -20.01 -69.43 -12.06
N VAL A 88 -21.06 -70.33 -11.98
CA VAL A 88 -22.44 -69.87 -11.76
C VAL A 88 -23.01 -70.62 -10.55
N LEU A 89 -23.25 -69.94 -9.46
CA LEU A 89 -23.70 -70.50 -8.19
C LEU A 89 -24.94 -69.77 -7.63
N GLY A 90 -25.99 -70.52 -7.30
CA GLY A 90 -27.16 -69.93 -6.65
C GLY A 90 -28.50 -70.31 -7.34
N LYS A 91 -29.63 -70.10 -6.65
CA LYS A 91 -30.98 -70.44 -7.18
C LYS A 91 -31.31 -69.40 -8.29
N LYS A 92 -31.69 -69.86 -9.46
CA LYS A 92 -32.01 -69.06 -10.64
C LYS A 92 -30.84 -68.11 -11.10
N ALA A 93 -29.59 -68.49 -10.75
CA ALA A 93 -28.43 -67.76 -11.27
C ALA A 93 -28.25 -68.07 -12.75
N LYS A 94 -27.99 -67.05 -13.59
CA LYS A 94 -27.89 -67.19 -15.05
C LYS A 94 -26.71 -66.48 -15.59
N SER A 95 -25.84 -67.10 -16.36
CA SER A 95 -24.84 -66.43 -17.21
C SER A 95 -25.21 -66.65 -18.68
N GLU A 96 -25.38 -65.58 -19.42
CA GLU A 96 -25.62 -65.60 -20.86
C GLU A 96 -24.31 -65.29 -21.64
N ALA A 97 -23.17 -65.23 -20.93
CA ALA A 97 -21.85 -64.96 -21.52
C ALA A 97 -20.76 -65.85 -20.90
N THR A 98 -19.66 -66.03 -21.56
CA THR A 98 -18.50 -66.88 -21.16
C THR A 98 -17.52 -66.10 -20.25
N GLU A 99 -16.65 -66.84 -19.57
CA GLU A 99 -15.54 -66.29 -18.77
C GLU A 99 -16.03 -65.33 -17.68
N SER A 100 -17.03 -65.76 -16.90
CA SER A 100 -17.67 -64.95 -15.86
C SER A 100 -17.83 -65.67 -14.52
N ILE A 101 -17.94 -64.89 -13.45
CA ILE A 101 -18.30 -65.38 -12.11
C ILE A 101 -19.67 -64.84 -11.72
N VAL A 102 -20.64 -65.73 -11.50
CA VAL A 102 -22.04 -65.39 -11.17
C VAL A 102 -22.45 -66.10 -9.90
N ILE A 103 -22.65 -65.37 -8.81
CA ILE A 103 -22.98 -66.02 -7.52
C ILE A 103 -24.14 -65.27 -6.85
N GLY A 104 -25.20 -65.95 -6.51
CA GLY A 104 -26.34 -65.40 -5.77
C GLY A 104 -27.70 -65.92 -6.26
N ASN A 105 -28.80 -65.47 -5.62
CA ASN A 105 -30.12 -65.82 -5.99
C ASN A 105 -30.70 -64.84 -7.06
N ASN A 106 -31.27 -65.43 -8.12
CA ASN A 106 -31.88 -64.65 -9.22
C ASN A 106 -30.91 -63.63 -9.89
N VAL A 107 -29.65 -64.03 -10.04
CA VAL A 107 -28.58 -63.21 -10.65
C VAL A 107 -28.56 -63.42 -12.14
N THR A 108 -28.40 -62.34 -12.90
CA THR A 108 -28.27 -62.43 -14.37
C THR A 108 -26.99 -61.76 -14.85
N ASN A 109 -26.15 -62.46 -15.57
CA ASN A 109 -24.99 -61.94 -16.23
C ASN A 109 -25.12 -62.09 -17.77
N LYS A 110 -24.98 -61.00 -18.50
CA LYS A 110 -25.04 -60.93 -19.97
C LYS A 110 -23.73 -60.56 -20.65
N ALA A 111 -22.68 -60.38 -19.89
CA ALA A 111 -21.42 -59.85 -20.41
C ALA A 111 -20.22 -60.75 -20.04
N ARG A 112 -19.22 -60.81 -20.95
CA ARG A 112 -17.98 -61.59 -20.80
C ARG A 112 -17.01 -60.95 -19.82
N TRP A 113 -16.12 -61.72 -19.23
CA TRP A 113 -15.07 -61.29 -18.30
C TRP A 113 -15.59 -60.46 -17.13
N SER A 114 -16.77 -60.83 -16.62
CA SER A 114 -17.43 -60.06 -15.55
C SER A 114 -17.60 -60.86 -14.26
N ILE A 115 -17.70 -60.15 -13.14
CA ILE A 115 -18.01 -60.70 -11.84
C ILE A 115 -19.36 -60.14 -11.38
N THR A 116 -20.35 -61.03 -11.11
CA THR A 116 -21.68 -60.65 -10.66
C THR A 116 -22.07 -61.41 -9.41
N LEU A 117 -22.09 -60.73 -8.26
CA LEU A 117 -22.39 -61.32 -6.97
C LEU A 117 -23.52 -60.58 -6.25
N GLY A 118 -24.55 -61.29 -5.77
CA GLY A 118 -25.62 -60.71 -4.98
C GLY A 118 -26.99 -61.30 -5.31
N ASN A 119 -28.04 -60.94 -4.55
CA ASN A 119 -29.41 -61.34 -4.91
C ASN A 119 -29.94 -60.33 -5.94
N ASN A 120 -30.64 -60.79 -6.97
CA ASN A 120 -31.24 -59.98 -8.02
C ASN A 120 -30.23 -59.05 -8.72
N ALA A 121 -28.92 -59.33 -8.65
CA ALA A 121 -27.89 -58.54 -9.31
C ALA A 121 -27.91 -58.80 -10.83
N THR A 122 -27.63 -57.78 -11.62
CA THR A 122 -27.62 -57.84 -13.09
C THR A 122 -26.36 -57.22 -13.66
N SER A 123 -25.58 -57.96 -14.46
CA SER A 123 -24.44 -57.40 -15.20
C SER A 123 -24.67 -57.46 -16.70
N GLN A 124 -24.41 -56.32 -17.37
CA GLN A 124 -24.37 -56.21 -18.82
C GLN A 124 -23.03 -55.63 -19.31
N SER A 125 -22.12 -55.35 -18.38
CA SER A 125 -20.81 -54.73 -18.66
C SER A 125 -19.72 -55.77 -18.85
N GLY A 126 -19.08 -55.81 -20.00
CA GLY A 126 -17.85 -56.56 -20.23
C GLY A 126 -16.70 -56.03 -19.34
N TYR A 127 -15.88 -56.95 -18.80
CA TYR A 127 -14.84 -56.63 -17.83
C TYR A 127 -15.38 -55.90 -16.56
N GLY A 128 -16.67 -56.09 -16.26
CA GLY A 128 -17.34 -55.39 -15.18
C GLY A 128 -17.36 -56.16 -13.86
N VAL A 129 -17.54 -55.43 -12.77
CA VAL A 129 -17.76 -55.96 -11.41
C VAL A 129 -19.12 -55.45 -10.92
N THR A 130 -20.03 -56.39 -10.61
CA THR A 130 -21.34 -56.11 -10.02
C THR A 130 -21.48 -56.87 -8.71
N LEU A 131 -21.48 -56.18 -7.58
CA LEU A 131 -21.48 -56.79 -6.26
C LEU A 131 -22.52 -56.13 -5.34
N GLY A 132 -23.54 -56.85 -4.97
CA GLY A 132 -24.58 -56.39 -4.02
C GLY A 132 -25.99 -56.85 -4.37
N ASP A 133 -26.93 -56.83 -3.41
CA ASP A 133 -28.33 -57.08 -3.66
C ASP A 133 -28.89 -56.00 -4.60
N ARG A 134 -29.53 -56.43 -5.69
CA ARG A 134 -30.07 -55.56 -6.75
C ARG A 134 -29.05 -54.59 -7.38
N ALA A 135 -27.75 -54.88 -7.25
CA ALA A 135 -26.75 -54.17 -7.96
C ALA A 135 -26.87 -54.38 -9.49
N SER A 136 -26.62 -53.38 -10.29
CA SER A 136 -26.76 -53.44 -11.75
C SER A 136 -25.65 -52.74 -12.49
N SER A 137 -24.94 -53.43 -13.38
CA SER A 137 -24.06 -52.76 -14.36
C SER A 137 -24.71 -52.70 -15.73
N GLY A 138 -24.57 -51.57 -16.42
CA GLY A 138 -25.13 -51.28 -17.74
C GLY A 138 -24.33 -51.96 -18.87
N THR A 139 -24.67 -51.68 -20.13
CA THR A 139 -24.14 -52.35 -21.33
C THR A 139 -22.72 -51.93 -21.76
N GLY A 140 -22.07 -50.96 -21.08
CA GLY A 140 -20.71 -50.51 -21.36
C GLY A 140 -19.63 -51.53 -20.94
N SER A 141 -18.38 -51.23 -21.21
CA SER A 141 -17.23 -52.02 -20.76
C SER A 141 -16.58 -51.40 -19.52
N ASN A 142 -15.91 -52.26 -18.71
CA ASN A 142 -15.13 -51.84 -17.54
C ASN A 142 -15.93 -51.13 -16.43
N SER A 143 -17.22 -51.46 -16.27
CA SER A 143 -18.05 -50.82 -15.27
C SER A 143 -18.00 -51.56 -13.93
N VAL A 144 -18.02 -50.79 -12.82
CA VAL A 144 -18.02 -51.32 -11.46
C VAL A 144 -19.25 -50.84 -10.72
N ALA A 145 -20.12 -51.77 -10.25
CA ALA A 145 -21.30 -51.49 -9.44
C ALA A 145 -21.21 -52.29 -8.12
N ILE A 146 -20.89 -51.65 -7.02
CA ILE A 146 -20.68 -52.29 -5.71
C ILE A 146 -21.59 -51.67 -4.65
N GLY A 147 -22.51 -52.45 -4.10
CA GLY A 147 -23.42 -52.00 -3.03
C GLY A 147 -24.86 -52.41 -3.28
N LEU A 148 -25.68 -52.39 -2.22
CA LEU A 148 -27.12 -52.60 -2.34
C LEU A 148 -27.70 -51.56 -3.34
N MET A 149 -28.34 -52.03 -4.43
CA MET A 149 -28.93 -51.21 -5.48
C MET A 149 -27.94 -50.25 -6.19
N ALA A 150 -26.62 -50.49 -6.07
CA ALA A 150 -25.64 -49.74 -6.83
C ALA A 150 -25.86 -49.96 -8.33
N LYS A 151 -25.83 -48.88 -9.11
CA LYS A 151 -26.17 -48.93 -10.54
C LYS A 151 -25.14 -48.17 -11.40
N THR A 152 -24.61 -48.84 -12.43
CA THR A 152 -24.04 -48.15 -13.60
C THR A 152 -25.04 -48.30 -14.76
N SER A 153 -25.22 -47.27 -15.54
CA SER A 153 -26.22 -47.26 -16.60
C SER A 153 -25.59 -46.68 -17.88
N ASN A 154 -26.12 -47.13 -19.02
CA ASN A 154 -25.70 -46.67 -20.34
C ASN A 154 -26.88 -46.12 -21.13
N GLU A 155 -27.80 -45.42 -20.47
CA GLU A 155 -28.90 -44.75 -21.17
C GLU A 155 -28.40 -43.71 -22.20
N LYS A 156 -27.18 -43.18 -22.00
CA LYS A 156 -26.44 -42.39 -23.02
C LYS A 156 -25.47 -43.28 -23.78
N ALA A 157 -25.60 -43.35 -25.09
CA ALA A 157 -24.75 -44.17 -25.95
C ALA A 157 -23.27 -43.90 -25.72
N GLY A 158 -22.47 -44.95 -25.44
CA GLY A 158 -21.00 -44.89 -25.32
C GLY A 158 -20.42 -44.94 -23.90
N GLY A 159 -21.23 -45.13 -22.85
CA GLY A 159 -20.75 -45.13 -21.44
C GLY A 159 -19.86 -46.32 -21.07
N ASN A 160 -18.56 -46.17 -21.15
CA ASN A 160 -17.57 -47.13 -20.64
C ASN A 160 -16.94 -46.62 -19.33
N SER A 161 -16.35 -47.57 -18.56
CA SER A 161 -15.53 -47.27 -17.39
C SER A 161 -16.24 -46.54 -16.24
N GLN A 162 -17.52 -46.83 -16.03
CA GLN A 162 -18.31 -46.27 -14.95
C GLN A 162 -18.00 -46.98 -13.63
N THR A 163 -18.02 -46.23 -12.54
CA THR A 163 -17.83 -46.77 -11.19
C THR A 163 -18.91 -46.28 -10.24
N ALA A 164 -19.74 -47.19 -9.71
CA ALA A 164 -20.75 -46.90 -8.71
C ALA A 164 -20.50 -47.77 -7.46
N VAL A 165 -20.05 -47.14 -6.38
CA VAL A 165 -19.75 -47.85 -5.11
C VAL A 165 -20.51 -47.21 -3.96
N GLY A 166 -21.40 -47.95 -3.37
CA GLY A 166 -22.24 -47.54 -2.27
C GLY A 166 -23.70 -47.93 -2.42
N VAL A 167 -24.48 -47.85 -1.34
CA VAL A 167 -25.92 -48.12 -1.35
C VAL A 167 -26.63 -47.16 -2.28
N ALA A 168 -27.33 -47.65 -3.29
CA ALA A 168 -28.06 -46.84 -4.30
C ALA A 168 -27.18 -45.78 -5.01
N SER A 169 -25.88 -46.05 -5.10
CA SER A 169 -24.98 -45.20 -5.92
C SER A 169 -25.31 -45.37 -7.41
N TYR A 170 -25.19 -44.29 -8.18
CA TYR A 170 -25.55 -44.26 -9.57
C TYR A 170 -24.49 -43.54 -10.43
N ALA A 171 -23.92 -44.24 -11.41
CA ALA A 171 -22.99 -43.72 -12.38
C ALA A 171 -23.51 -43.99 -13.78
N ASP A 172 -23.80 -42.93 -14.60
CA ASP A 172 -24.40 -43.05 -15.92
C ASP A 172 -23.52 -42.46 -17.05
N GLY A 173 -22.70 -41.45 -16.76
CA GLY A 173 -21.80 -40.86 -17.76
C GLY A 173 -20.61 -41.74 -18.07
N GLU A 174 -20.06 -41.63 -19.28
CA GLU A 174 -18.81 -42.28 -19.66
C GLU A 174 -17.67 -41.85 -18.72
N GLY A 175 -16.93 -42.81 -18.17
CA GLY A 175 -15.86 -42.54 -17.20
C GLY A 175 -16.33 -41.95 -15.87
N SER A 176 -17.63 -41.94 -15.59
CA SER A 176 -18.15 -41.37 -14.35
C SER A 176 -17.90 -42.24 -13.13
N SER A 177 -17.75 -41.58 -11.98
CA SER A 177 -17.45 -42.29 -10.70
C SER A 177 -18.35 -41.78 -9.57
N ALA A 178 -19.14 -42.69 -8.97
CA ALA A 178 -20.03 -42.39 -7.86
C ALA A 178 -19.64 -43.23 -6.63
N PHE A 179 -19.13 -42.64 -5.57
CA PHE A 179 -18.73 -43.28 -4.34
C PHE A 179 -19.53 -42.76 -3.14
N GLY A 180 -20.36 -43.58 -2.55
CA GLY A 180 -21.15 -43.23 -1.38
C GLY A 180 -22.62 -43.61 -1.52
N ALA A 181 -23.34 -43.63 -0.40
CA ALA A 181 -24.77 -43.93 -0.41
C ALA A 181 -25.55 -42.80 -1.17
N ASN A 182 -26.36 -43.18 -2.14
CA ASN A 182 -27.08 -42.27 -3.01
C ASN A 182 -26.18 -41.28 -3.80
N ALA A 183 -24.90 -41.56 -3.97
CA ALA A 183 -24.03 -40.78 -4.82
C ALA A 183 -24.49 -40.91 -6.29
N ASN A 184 -24.53 -39.80 -7.01
CA ASN A 184 -25.03 -39.71 -8.37
C ASN A 184 -24.05 -38.99 -9.30
N ALA A 185 -23.45 -39.70 -10.26
CA ALA A 185 -22.54 -39.22 -11.26
C ALA A 185 -23.09 -39.51 -12.66
N THR A 186 -23.86 -38.59 -13.23
CA THR A 186 -24.53 -38.78 -14.54
C THR A 186 -23.88 -38.07 -15.69
N GLY A 187 -22.96 -37.12 -15.43
CA GLY A 187 -22.17 -36.48 -16.46
C GLY A 187 -21.01 -37.34 -16.96
N SER A 188 -20.60 -37.21 -18.23
CA SER A 188 -19.39 -37.84 -18.73
C SER A 188 -18.17 -37.33 -17.93
N THR A 189 -17.31 -38.26 -17.52
CA THR A 189 -16.14 -38.01 -16.65
C THR A 189 -16.48 -37.32 -15.32
N ALA A 190 -17.74 -37.37 -14.89
CA ALA A 190 -18.17 -36.79 -13.63
C ALA A 190 -17.74 -37.65 -12.42
N THR A 191 -17.43 -36.99 -11.30
CA THR A 191 -17.03 -37.62 -10.06
C THR A 191 -17.91 -37.18 -8.89
N ALA A 192 -18.63 -38.10 -8.25
CA ALA A 192 -19.47 -37.84 -7.09
C ALA A 192 -19.00 -38.68 -5.91
N ILE A 193 -18.45 -38.06 -4.86
CA ILE A 193 -17.92 -38.76 -3.68
C ILE A 193 -18.58 -38.21 -2.41
N GLY A 194 -19.34 -39.04 -1.74
CA GLY A 194 -20.04 -38.72 -0.50
C GLY A 194 -21.50 -39.16 -0.53
N ARG A 195 -22.17 -39.12 0.63
CA ARG A 195 -23.58 -39.47 0.74
C ARG A 195 -24.45 -38.43 0.01
N ALA A 196 -25.38 -38.88 -0.84
CA ALA A 196 -26.31 -38.04 -1.59
C ALA A 196 -25.63 -36.95 -2.49
N THR A 197 -24.37 -37.15 -2.86
CA THR A 197 -23.59 -36.29 -3.73
C THR A 197 -24.12 -36.31 -5.15
N LYS A 198 -24.06 -35.21 -5.89
CA LYS A 198 -24.53 -35.10 -7.26
C LYS A 198 -23.48 -34.45 -8.16
N ALA A 199 -23.02 -35.17 -9.17
CA ALA A 199 -22.18 -34.67 -10.26
C ALA A 199 -22.88 -34.99 -11.59
N ILE A 200 -23.74 -34.09 -12.07
CA ILE A 200 -24.70 -34.38 -13.13
C ILE A 200 -24.32 -33.89 -14.53
N ALA A 201 -23.34 -33.00 -14.62
CA ALA A 201 -22.86 -32.48 -15.91
C ALA A 201 -21.49 -33.06 -16.27
N GLN A 202 -21.10 -32.92 -17.54
CA GLN A 202 -19.78 -33.35 -18.02
C GLN A 202 -18.65 -32.72 -17.22
N SER A 203 -17.66 -33.54 -16.85
CA SER A 203 -16.48 -33.15 -16.07
C SER A 203 -16.80 -32.52 -14.71
N ALA A 204 -18.02 -32.66 -14.22
CA ALA A 204 -18.42 -32.16 -12.91
C ALA A 204 -17.78 -33.00 -11.79
N SER A 205 -17.35 -32.32 -10.73
CA SER A 205 -16.72 -32.94 -9.57
C SER A 205 -17.40 -32.51 -8.27
N ALA A 206 -18.00 -33.47 -7.53
CA ALA A 206 -18.68 -33.19 -6.29
C ALA A 206 -18.15 -34.11 -5.16
N PHE A 207 -17.69 -33.48 -4.07
CA PHE A 207 -17.09 -34.15 -2.92
C PHE A 207 -17.74 -33.65 -1.62
N GLY A 208 -18.33 -34.54 -0.86
CA GLY A 208 -18.94 -34.23 0.43
C GLY A 208 -20.40 -34.67 0.52
N ASP A 209 -20.93 -34.72 1.72
CA ASP A 209 -22.34 -35.04 1.92
C ASP A 209 -23.24 -34.01 1.24
N SER A 210 -24.14 -34.48 0.37
CA SER A 210 -25.09 -33.62 -0.36
C SER A 210 -24.44 -32.55 -1.22
N ALA A 211 -23.14 -32.66 -1.58
CA ALA A 211 -22.49 -31.78 -2.51
C ALA A 211 -23.10 -31.91 -3.92
N SER A 212 -23.21 -30.82 -4.66
CA SER A 212 -23.83 -30.79 -5.98
C SER A 212 -23.02 -29.98 -6.99
N ALA A 213 -22.54 -30.61 -8.04
CA ALA A 213 -21.89 -29.99 -9.21
C ALA A 213 -22.80 -30.26 -10.42
N SER A 214 -23.55 -29.25 -10.88
CA SER A 214 -24.63 -29.44 -11.84
C SER A 214 -24.36 -28.90 -13.24
N SER A 215 -23.21 -28.23 -13.45
CA SER A 215 -22.84 -27.66 -14.74
C SER A 215 -21.48 -28.16 -15.22
N TRP A 216 -21.17 -27.92 -16.49
CA TRP A 216 -19.96 -28.36 -17.16
C TRP A 216 -18.69 -27.85 -16.43
N GLY A 217 -17.79 -28.79 -16.13
CA GLY A 217 -16.53 -28.47 -15.43
C GLY A 217 -16.70 -27.95 -14.00
N ALA A 218 -17.91 -27.99 -13.44
CA ALA A 218 -18.19 -27.47 -12.10
C ALA A 218 -17.54 -28.33 -11.01
N THR A 219 -17.04 -27.70 -9.95
CA THR A 219 -16.44 -28.37 -8.79
C THR A 219 -17.13 -27.95 -7.49
N ALA A 220 -17.71 -28.89 -6.76
CA ALA A 220 -18.34 -28.69 -5.46
C ALA A 220 -17.61 -29.53 -4.39
N LEU A 221 -16.97 -28.91 -3.42
CA LEU A 221 -16.23 -29.56 -2.35
C LEU A 221 -16.70 -29.10 -0.96
N GLY A 222 -17.37 -29.93 -0.23
CA GLY A 222 -17.86 -29.67 1.12
C GLY A 222 -19.30 -30.12 1.33
N VAL A 223 -19.71 -30.22 2.58
CA VAL A 223 -21.09 -30.59 2.93
C VAL A 223 -22.08 -29.58 2.37
N GLY A 224 -22.98 -30.01 1.50
CA GLY A 224 -23.96 -29.15 0.87
C GLY A 224 -23.39 -28.08 -0.08
N ALA A 225 -22.12 -28.20 -0.48
CA ALA A 225 -21.55 -27.28 -1.50
C ALA A 225 -22.30 -27.41 -2.82
N SER A 226 -22.53 -26.30 -3.53
CA SER A 226 -23.33 -26.27 -4.75
C SER A 226 -22.69 -25.44 -5.84
N ALA A 227 -22.16 -26.10 -6.88
CA ALA A 227 -21.59 -25.48 -8.06
C ALA A 227 -22.58 -25.63 -9.23
N ARG A 228 -23.26 -24.53 -9.58
CA ARG A 228 -24.41 -24.53 -10.50
C ARG A 228 -24.12 -24.00 -11.88
N ALA A 229 -22.95 -23.44 -12.10
CA ALA A 229 -22.57 -22.81 -13.37
C ALA A 229 -21.30 -23.44 -13.94
N ASP A 230 -21.10 -23.26 -15.24
CA ASP A 230 -19.95 -23.81 -15.96
C ASP A 230 -18.62 -23.29 -15.40
N ASN A 231 -17.66 -24.22 -15.27
CA ASN A 231 -16.31 -23.94 -14.73
C ASN A 231 -16.32 -23.24 -13.36
N SER A 232 -17.39 -23.37 -12.60
CA SER A 232 -17.47 -22.75 -11.28
C SER A 232 -16.93 -23.66 -10.18
N ILE A 233 -16.40 -23.05 -9.11
CA ILE A 233 -15.77 -23.74 -8.00
C ILE A 233 -16.43 -23.34 -6.69
N ALA A 234 -17.13 -24.26 -6.02
CA ALA A 234 -17.73 -24.08 -4.71
C ALA A 234 -17.03 -24.96 -3.66
N VAL A 235 -16.24 -24.37 -2.78
CA VAL A 235 -15.46 -25.08 -1.75
C VAL A 235 -15.84 -24.57 -0.36
N GLY A 236 -16.35 -25.47 0.47
CA GLY A 236 -16.78 -25.16 1.82
C GLY A 236 -18.21 -25.63 2.11
N SER A 237 -18.55 -25.82 3.38
CA SER A 237 -19.90 -26.21 3.74
C SER A 237 -20.92 -25.17 3.30
N ALA A 238 -21.89 -25.61 2.51
CA ALA A 238 -22.94 -24.77 1.91
C ALA A 238 -22.40 -23.57 1.06
N ALA A 239 -21.19 -23.70 0.49
CA ALA A 239 -20.69 -22.77 -0.51
C ALA A 239 -21.51 -22.87 -1.80
N VAL A 240 -21.81 -21.76 -2.45
CA VAL A 240 -22.66 -21.71 -3.66
C VAL A 240 -22.01 -20.88 -4.75
N THR A 241 -21.99 -21.42 -5.98
CA THR A 241 -21.66 -20.67 -7.19
C THR A 241 -22.81 -20.74 -8.18
N GLU A 242 -23.23 -19.62 -8.73
CA GLU A 242 -24.28 -19.49 -9.74
C GLU A 242 -23.77 -18.80 -11.02
N GLY A 243 -22.64 -18.11 -10.95
CA GLY A 243 -22.01 -17.48 -12.08
C GLY A 243 -21.04 -18.41 -12.81
N ARG A 244 -21.00 -18.30 -14.12
CA ARG A 244 -19.99 -18.95 -14.94
C ARG A 244 -18.57 -18.51 -14.52
N GLU A 245 -17.63 -19.44 -14.45
CA GLU A 245 -16.24 -19.14 -14.06
C GLU A 245 -16.10 -18.50 -12.66
N SER A 246 -17.14 -18.66 -11.82
CA SER A 246 -17.13 -18.09 -10.48
C SER A 246 -16.48 -19.00 -9.45
N THR A 247 -15.97 -18.42 -8.39
CA THR A 247 -15.30 -19.13 -7.30
C THR A 247 -15.85 -18.73 -5.95
N ALA A 248 -16.38 -19.69 -5.18
CA ALA A 248 -16.82 -19.50 -3.81
C ALA A 248 -15.99 -20.41 -2.89
N LEU A 249 -15.14 -19.84 -2.04
CA LEU A 249 -14.30 -20.56 -1.10
C LEU A 249 -14.58 -20.09 0.33
N GLY A 250 -15.22 -20.93 1.11
CA GLY A 250 -15.56 -20.66 2.50
C GLY A 250 -16.94 -21.19 2.87
N ARG A 251 -17.22 -21.33 4.17
CA ARG A 251 -18.53 -21.76 4.64
C ARG A 251 -19.60 -20.72 4.28
N ARG A 252 -20.63 -21.17 3.56
CA ARG A 252 -21.74 -20.29 3.07
C ARG A 252 -21.25 -19.12 2.22
N SER A 253 -20.09 -19.25 1.56
CA SER A 253 -19.68 -18.28 0.56
C SER A 253 -20.60 -18.35 -0.67
N TYR A 254 -20.82 -17.20 -1.31
CA TYR A 254 -21.69 -17.07 -2.46
C TYR A 254 -21.04 -16.28 -3.60
N ALA A 255 -20.91 -16.89 -4.77
CA ALA A 255 -20.43 -16.25 -5.97
C ALA A 255 -21.52 -16.33 -7.05
N GLY A 256 -22.33 -15.26 -7.16
CA GLY A 256 -23.62 -15.28 -7.85
C GLY A 256 -23.56 -14.95 -9.34
N ALA A 257 -22.51 -14.32 -9.84
CA ALA A 257 -22.42 -13.85 -11.21
C ALA A 257 -21.13 -14.30 -11.90
N GLN A 258 -21.07 -14.08 -13.21
CA GLN A 258 -19.93 -14.45 -14.05
C GLN A 258 -18.62 -13.87 -13.49
N SER A 259 -17.61 -14.73 -13.43
CA SER A 259 -16.25 -14.40 -12.93
C SER A 259 -16.22 -13.77 -11.53
N ALA A 260 -17.28 -13.99 -10.74
CA ALA A 260 -17.33 -13.53 -9.35
C ALA A 260 -16.45 -14.38 -8.44
N THR A 261 -15.77 -13.76 -7.48
CA THR A 261 -14.90 -14.44 -6.52
C THR A 261 -15.32 -14.12 -5.09
N ALA A 262 -15.74 -15.12 -4.33
CA ALA A 262 -16.10 -15.01 -2.91
C ALA A 262 -15.18 -15.88 -2.07
N LEU A 263 -14.30 -15.26 -1.27
CA LEU A 263 -13.32 -15.94 -0.44
C LEU A 263 -13.51 -15.56 1.03
N GLY A 264 -14.02 -16.47 1.83
CA GLY A 264 -14.25 -16.29 3.26
C GLY A 264 -15.62 -16.84 3.70
N THR A 265 -15.79 -17.01 5.01
CA THR A 265 -17.10 -17.40 5.57
C THR A 265 -18.12 -16.30 5.30
N LEU A 266 -19.28 -16.66 4.74
CA LEU A 266 -20.35 -15.72 4.37
C LEU A 266 -19.92 -14.63 3.35
N ALA A 267 -18.77 -14.77 2.69
CA ALA A 267 -18.38 -13.86 1.63
C ALA A 267 -19.39 -13.93 0.49
N ASN A 268 -19.81 -12.77 -0.04
CA ASN A 268 -20.85 -12.64 -1.05
C ASN A 268 -20.37 -11.75 -2.21
N ALA A 269 -20.09 -12.37 -3.35
CA ALA A 269 -19.77 -11.72 -4.61
C ALA A 269 -20.94 -11.96 -5.59
N SER A 270 -21.92 -11.06 -5.63
CA SER A 270 -23.17 -11.29 -6.36
C SER A 270 -23.22 -10.67 -7.74
N ALA A 271 -22.27 -9.84 -8.13
CA ALA A 271 -22.25 -9.16 -9.42
C ALA A 271 -21.10 -9.64 -10.33
N ILE A 272 -21.19 -9.31 -11.61
CA ILE A 272 -20.20 -9.69 -12.64
C ILE A 272 -18.81 -9.13 -12.29
N VAL A 273 -17.78 -10.00 -12.33
CA VAL A 273 -16.38 -9.66 -12.04
C VAL A 273 -16.20 -9.08 -10.64
N SER A 274 -17.13 -9.33 -9.72
CA SER A 274 -17.04 -8.84 -8.35
C SER A 274 -16.14 -9.73 -7.49
N THR A 275 -15.45 -9.13 -6.51
CA THR A 275 -14.53 -9.83 -5.62
C THR A 275 -14.85 -9.53 -4.17
N ALA A 276 -15.21 -10.55 -3.38
CA ALA A 276 -15.49 -10.45 -1.95
C ALA A 276 -14.51 -11.33 -1.17
N VAL A 277 -13.60 -10.75 -0.41
CA VAL A 277 -12.57 -11.46 0.36
C VAL A 277 -12.65 -11.06 1.83
N GLY A 278 -12.99 -12.00 2.67
CA GLY A 278 -13.13 -11.82 4.11
C GLY A 278 -14.40 -12.42 4.67
N ASN A 279 -14.48 -12.53 5.99
CA ASN A 279 -15.72 -12.94 6.64
C ASN A 279 -16.82 -11.88 6.41
N ASP A 280 -17.98 -12.31 5.92
CA ASP A 280 -19.13 -11.43 5.61
C ASP A 280 -18.79 -10.25 4.67
N ALA A 281 -17.76 -10.38 3.82
CA ALA A 281 -17.44 -9.39 2.80
C ALA A 281 -18.50 -9.42 1.68
N LYS A 282 -18.92 -8.26 1.19
CA LYS A 282 -19.99 -8.11 0.18
C LYS A 282 -19.55 -7.25 -0.99
N ALA A 283 -19.53 -7.84 -2.19
CA ALA A 283 -19.28 -7.15 -3.44
C ALA A 283 -20.53 -7.33 -4.34
N SER A 284 -21.42 -6.35 -4.36
CA SER A 284 -22.73 -6.48 -4.97
C SER A 284 -22.93 -5.70 -6.28
N ALA A 285 -21.91 -4.97 -6.73
CA ALA A 285 -21.94 -4.25 -8.00
C ALA A 285 -20.87 -4.77 -8.97
N ILE A 286 -21.06 -4.49 -10.26
CA ILE A 286 -20.15 -4.90 -11.33
C ILE A 286 -18.74 -4.37 -11.04
N GLN A 287 -17.73 -5.26 -11.16
CA GLN A 287 -16.32 -4.96 -10.92
C GLN A 287 -16.01 -4.44 -9.49
N ALA A 288 -16.94 -4.58 -8.56
CA ALA A 288 -16.75 -4.16 -7.19
C ALA A 288 -15.79 -5.10 -6.43
N SER A 289 -14.97 -4.55 -5.55
CA SER A 289 -14.00 -5.30 -4.74
C SER A 289 -14.16 -4.99 -3.25
N ALA A 290 -14.54 -5.98 -2.45
CA ALA A 290 -14.69 -5.88 -1.00
C ALA A 290 -13.66 -6.78 -0.31
N LEU A 291 -12.64 -6.20 0.34
CA LEU A 291 -11.55 -6.91 1.01
C LEU A 291 -11.51 -6.53 2.49
N GLY A 292 -11.93 -7.45 3.33
CA GLY A 292 -11.92 -7.28 4.79
C GLY A 292 -13.13 -7.90 5.46
N ASN A 293 -13.07 -8.08 6.77
CA ASN A 293 -14.21 -8.57 7.54
C ASN A 293 -15.37 -7.55 7.47
N GLY A 294 -16.51 -7.97 6.94
CA GLY A 294 -17.68 -7.11 6.78
C GLY A 294 -17.47 -5.92 5.83
N ALA A 295 -16.49 -5.97 4.93
CA ALA A 295 -16.29 -4.97 3.91
C ALA A 295 -17.46 -5.01 2.90
N GLU A 296 -17.92 -3.84 2.42
CA GLU A 296 -19.05 -3.72 1.53
C GLU A 296 -18.74 -2.81 0.34
N ALA A 297 -18.70 -3.36 -0.87
CA ALA A 297 -18.53 -2.64 -2.12
C ALA A 297 -19.79 -2.80 -2.95
N SER A 298 -20.62 -1.76 -3.00
CA SER A 298 -21.94 -1.76 -3.65
C SER A 298 -22.07 -0.76 -4.80
N GLY A 299 -21.06 0.07 -5.05
CA GLY A 299 -20.95 0.89 -6.24
C GLY A 299 -20.24 0.16 -7.38
N GLY A 300 -20.57 0.47 -8.64
CA GLY A 300 -19.86 -0.06 -9.80
C GLY A 300 -18.37 0.29 -9.74
N SER A 301 -17.47 -0.64 -10.04
CA SER A 301 -16.01 -0.48 -9.96
C SER A 301 -15.50 0.01 -8.60
N SER A 302 -16.32 -0.06 -7.54
CA SER A 302 -15.94 0.42 -6.21
C SER A 302 -15.01 -0.53 -5.49
N MET A 303 -14.19 0.01 -4.57
CA MET A 303 -13.25 -0.76 -3.76
C MET A 303 -13.41 -0.46 -2.28
N ALA A 304 -13.75 -1.45 -1.48
CA ALA A 304 -13.81 -1.39 -0.02
C ALA A 304 -12.69 -2.24 0.59
N LEU A 305 -11.68 -1.63 1.16
CA LEU A 305 -10.49 -2.27 1.73
C LEU A 305 -10.39 -2.00 3.22
N GLY A 306 -10.64 -2.99 4.05
CA GLY A 306 -10.56 -2.91 5.50
C GLY A 306 -11.80 -3.47 6.21
N ALA A 307 -11.70 -3.71 7.51
CA ALA A 307 -12.83 -4.20 8.29
C ALA A 307 -13.98 -3.18 8.27
N LYS A 308 -15.17 -3.62 7.84
CA LYS A 308 -16.38 -2.78 7.72
C LYS A 308 -16.20 -1.55 6.83
N ALA A 309 -15.22 -1.54 5.92
CA ALA A 309 -15.10 -0.50 4.92
C ALA A 309 -16.31 -0.54 3.98
N ARG A 310 -16.82 0.63 3.57
CA ARG A 310 -18.00 0.77 2.70
C ARG A 310 -17.70 1.65 1.50
N ALA A 311 -17.83 1.12 0.30
CA ALA A 311 -17.71 1.85 -0.95
C ALA A 311 -19.01 1.69 -1.73
N SER A 312 -19.92 2.67 -1.64
CA SER A 312 -21.25 2.61 -2.25
C SER A 312 -21.45 3.51 -3.45
N GLY A 313 -20.58 4.48 -3.69
CA GLY A 313 -20.57 5.24 -4.94
C GLY A 313 -19.87 4.48 -6.07
N SER A 314 -20.21 4.78 -7.32
CA SER A 314 -19.49 4.28 -8.49
C SER A 314 -18.06 4.82 -8.46
N ASP A 315 -17.08 3.98 -8.82
CA ASP A 315 -15.64 4.29 -8.80
C ASP A 315 -15.13 4.80 -7.43
N ALA A 316 -15.88 4.49 -6.34
CA ALA A 316 -15.55 4.92 -5.00
C ALA A 316 -14.47 4.02 -4.36
N LEU A 317 -13.57 4.63 -3.58
CA LEU A 317 -12.53 3.94 -2.81
C LEU A 317 -12.69 4.20 -1.31
N ALA A 318 -12.99 3.15 -0.53
CA ALA A 318 -12.96 3.18 0.93
C ALA A 318 -11.83 2.30 1.45
N SER A 319 -10.78 2.88 2.03
CA SER A 319 -9.60 2.16 2.53
C SER A 319 -9.33 2.47 4.00
N GLY A 320 -9.59 1.51 4.85
CA GLY A 320 -9.43 1.62 6.31
C GLY A 320 -10.59 0.97 7.06
N SER A 321 -10.39 0.67 8.34
CA SER A 321 -11.48 0.14 9.17
C SER A 321 -12.59 1.20 9.32
N ASN A 322 -13.84 0.81 9.04
CA ASN A 322 -15.02 1.68 8.98
C ASN A 322 -14.90 2.88 8.01
N ALA A 323 -13.97 2.88 7.07
CA ALA A 323 -13.91 3.92 6.04
C ALA A 323 -15.17 3.87 5.18
N SER A 324 -15.73 5.04 4.82
CA SER A 324 -16.97 5.15 4.05
C SER A 324 -16.82 6.12 2.88
N ALA A 325 -16.93 5.61 1.66
CA ALA A 325 -16.98 6.37 0.41
C ALA A 325 -18.35 6.15 -0.24
N SER A 326 -19.28 7.08 -0.02
CA SER A 326 -20.70 6.83 -0.31
C SER A 326 -21.22 7.45 -1.58
N SER A 327 -20.46 8.31 -2.25
CA SER A 327 -20.82 8.98 -3.49
C SER A 327 -19.86 8.65 -4.62
N ASP A 328 -20.28 8.92 -5.86
CA ASP A 328 -19.50 8.61 -7.05
C ASP A 328 -18.13 9.33 -7.04
N ASN A 329 -17.09 8.59 -7.46
CA ASN A 329 -15.70 9.02 -7.48
C ASN A 329 -15.17 9.48 -6.10
N SER A 330 -15.84 9.12 -5.01
CA SER A 330 -15.41 9.52 -3.67
C SER A 330 -14.29 8.63 -3.13
N ILE A 331 -13.35 9.23 -2.39
CA ILE A 331 -12.21 8.53 -1.82
C ILE A 331 -12.17 8.76 -0.30
N ALA A 332 -12.22 7.70 0.49
CA ALA A 332 -12.08 7.71 1.94
C ALA A 332 -10.94 6.80 2.38
N ILE A 333 -9.83 7.38 2.83
CA ILE A 333 -8.64 6.63 3.25
C ILE A 333 -8.32 6.95 4.72
N GLY A 334 -8.33 5.92 5.54
CA GLY A 334 -8.07 6.01 6.97
C GLY A 334 -9.17 5.38 7.80
N LYS A 335 -8.85 4.99 9.03
CA LYS A 335 -9.85 4.46 9.95
C LYS A 335 -10.94 5.51 10.20
N ASP A 336 -12.21 5.10 10.13
CA ASP A 336 -13.39 5.96 10.34
C ASP A 336 -13.47 7.18 9.39
N SER A 337 -12.71 7.20 8.29
CA SER A 337 -12.77 8.27 7.28
C SER A 337 -14.09 8.25 6.52
N GLN A 338 -14.60 9.42 6.15
CA GLN A 338 -15.87 9.58 5.47
C GLN A 338 -15.75 10.51 4.26
N SER A 339 -16.20 10.05 3.11
CA SER A 339 -16.32 10.85 1.89
C SER A 339 -17.73 10.65 1.33
N SER A 340 -18.60 11.64 1.52
CA SER A 340 -20.05 11.49 1.28
C SER A 340 -20.59 12.33 0.12
N ALA A 341 -19.71 13.02 -0.61
CA ALA A 341 -20.10 13.81 -1.76
C ALA A 341 -19.32 13.42 -3.02
N ILE A 342 -19.86 13.74 -4.19
CA ILE A 342 -19.27 13.43 -5.50
C ILE A 342 -17.87 14.05 -5.61
N ASN A 343 -16.91 13.28 -6.12
CA ASN A 343 -15.51 13.67 -6.28
C ASN A 343 -14.80 14.12 -4.98
N ALA A 344 -15.40 13.86 -3.81
CA ALA A 344 -14.80 14.23 -2.54
C ALA A 344 -13.68 13.27 -2.14
N ILE A 345 -12.66 13.80 -1.48
CA ILE A 345 -11.48 13.05 -1.02
C ILE A 345 -11.28 13.29 0.47
N ALA A 346 -11.31 12.24 1.29
CA ALA A 346 -11.05 12.27 2.72
C ALA A 346 -9.88 11.34 3.05
N VAL A 347 -8.73 11.88 3.45
CA VAL A 347 -7.52 11.14 3.80
C VAL A 347 -7.09 11.47 5.23
N GLY A 348 -7.13 10.47 6.09
CA GLY A 348 -6.78 10.59 7.50
C GLY A 348 -7.78 9.89 8.41
N GLN A 349 -7.36 9.54 9.62
CA GLN A 349 -8.26 8.94 10.60
C GLN A 349 -9.42 9.90 10.90
N ALA A 350 -10.64 9.42 10.80
CA ALA A 350 -11.86 10.19 11.07
C ALA A 350 -11.95 11.52 10.29
N SER A 351 -11.29 11.60 9.12
CA SER A 351 -11.43 12.72 8.20
C SER A 351 -12.82 12.69 7.55
N ASN A 352 -13.40 13.85 7.27
CA ASN A 352 -14.75 13.96 6.71
C ASN A 352 -14.80 14.97 5.56
N ALA A 353 -15.04 14.47 4.35
CA ALA A 353 -15.28 15.27 3.15
C ALA A 353 -16.75 15.14 2.74
N SER A 354 -17.58 16.13 3.09
CA SER A 354 -19.05 16.09 2.92
C SER A 354 -19.58 17.01 1.82
N ALA A 355 -18.72 17.77 1.15
CA ALA A 355 -19.10 18.63 0.05
C ALA A 355 -18.49 18.18 -1.29
N VAL A 356 -19.16 18.51 -2.39
CA VAL A 356 -18.72 18.15 -3.75
C VAL A 356 -17.31 18.66 -4.04
N SER A 357 -16.46 17.79 -4.55
CA SER A 357 -15.05 18.09 -4.88
C SER A 357 -14.22 18.64 -3.70
N ALA A 358 -14.65 18.40 -2.46
CA ALA A 358 -13.85 18.76 -1.29
C ALA A 358 -12.68 17.79 -1.11
N ILE A 359 -11.49 18.35 -0.86
CA ILE A 359 -10.28 17.58 -0.55
C ILE A 359 -9.92 17.81 0.92
N VAL A 360 -9.91 16.74 1.71
CA VAL A 360 -9.66 16.77 3.15
C VAL A 360 -8.51 15.84 3.48
N ILE A 361 -7.41 16.39 3.97
CA ILE A 361 -6.22 15.62 4.33
C ILE A 361 -5.79 15.97 5.76
N GLY A 362 -5.93 15.00 6.66
CA GLY A 362 -5.55 15.13 8.07
C GLY A 362 -6.46 14.36 9.00
N THR A 363 -5.94 13.95 10.15
CA THR A 363 -6.72 13.30 11.21
C THR A 363 -7.82 14.24 11.69
N GLN A 364 -9.08 13.78 11.72
CA GLN A 364 -10.25 14.54 12.14
C GLN A 364 -10.48 15.87 11.39
N ALA A 365 -9.86 16.01 10.20
CA ALA A 365 -10.09 17.16 9.36
C ALA A 365 -11.50 17.12 8.74
N LYS A 366 -12.13 18.29 8.51
CA LYS A 366 -13.51 18.42 8.03
C LYS A 366 -13.60 19.35 6.84
N GLY A 367 -14.20 18.90 5.75
CA GLY A 367 -14.46 19.68 4.53
C GLY A 367 -15.94 19.71 4.20
N THR A 368 -16.60 20.83 4.42
CA THR A 368 -18.04 21.02 4.23
C THR A 368 -18.41 21.99 3.10
N HIS A 369 -17.40 22.60 2.46
CA HIS A 369 -17.60 23.53 1.36
C HIS A 369 -17.11 22.93 0.04
N GLU A 370 -17.87 23.16 -1.02
CA GLU A 370 -17.55 22.70 -2.37
C GLU A 370 -16.19 23.24 -2.84
N ASN A 371 -15.45 22.40 -3.57
CA ASN A 371 -14.15 22.75 -4.17
C ASN A 371 -13.09 23.23 -3.16
N SER A 372 -13.27 23.02 -1.88
CA SER A 372 -12.35 23.42 -0.83
C SER A 372 -11.28 22.38 -0.56
N VAL A 373 -10.11 22.82 -0.15
CA VAL A 373 -8.98 21.99 0.29
C VAL A 373 -8.72 22.23 1.76
N THR A 374 -8.85 21.20 2.58
CA THR A 374 -8.61 21.24 4.02
C THR A 374 -7.37 20.41 4.35
N LEU A 375 -6.32 21.04 4.85
CA LEU A 375 -5.03 20.41 5.09
C LEU A 375 -4.62 20.47 6.56
N GLY A 376 -4.25 19.32 7.11
CA GLY A 376 -3.73 19.19 8.45
C GLY A 376 -4.74 18.62 9.44
N SER A 377 -4.23 17.97 10.51
CA SER A 377 -5.07 17.37 11.55
C SER A 377 -5.94 18.43 12.22
N TYR A 378 -7.20 18.10 12.46
CA TYR A 378 -8.21 19.00 13.07
C TYR A 378 -8.52 20.27 12.25
N SER A 379 -8.02 20.41 11.04
CA SER A 379 -8.38 21.53 10.16
C SER A 379 -9.83 21.43 9.74
N SER A 380 -10.48 22.57 9.56
CA SER A 380 -11.87 22.64 9.13
C SER A 380 -12.05 23.72 8.06
N SER A 381 -12.79 23.39 7.01
CA SER A 381 -13.39 24.39 6.12
C SER A 381 -14.85 24.67 6.49
N ALA A 382 -15.30 24.17 7.66
CA ALA A 382 -16.69 24.27 8.13
C ALA A 382 -17.02 25.60 8.82
N ASP A 383 -16.01 26.43 9.09
CA ASP A 383 -16.24 27.68 9.82
C ASP A 383 -17.01 28.70 8.99
N ASN A 384 -17.92 29.39 9.65
CA ASN A 384 -18.79 30.41 9.11
C ASN A 384 -18.05 31.63 8.51
N ASN A 385 -16.71 31.58 8.48
CA ASN A 385 -15.85 32.64 7.92
C ASN A 385 -15.60 32.48 6.41
N PHE A 386 -15.95 31.32 5.82
CA PHE A 386 -16.00 31.23 4.37
C PHE A 386 -17.37 31.68 3.88
N ASP A 387 -17.58 32.96 3.88
CA ASP A 387 -18.75 33.53 3.25
C ASP A 387 -18.53 33.56 1.73
N GLN A 388 -19.18 32.63 1.03
CA GLN A 388 -19.25 32.66 -0.45
C GLN A 388 -19.92 33.97 -0.95
N THR A 389 -20.60 34.68 -0.05
CA THR A 389 -21.23 35.97 -0.31
C THR A 389 -20.38 37.16 0.15
N ALA A 390 -19.37 36.92 1.00
CA ALA A 390 -18.40 37.95 1.33
C ALA A 390 -17.65 38.33 0.06
N LYS A 391 -18.08 39.41 -0.56
CA LYS A 391 -17.28 40.04 -1.60
C LYS A 391 -15.94 40.34 -0.96
N ALA A 392 -14.89 39.64 -1.39
CA ALA A 392 -13.55 40.14 -1.17
C ALA A 392 -13.56 41.60 -1.52
N LEU A 393 -12.92 42.45 -0.69
CA LEU A 393 -12.78 43.85 -0.99
C LEU A 393 -12.36 43.98 -2.48
N SER A 394 -13.30 44.42 -3.31
CA SER A 394 -13.06 44.54 -4.75
C SER A 394 -12.18 45.75 -5.06
N SER A 395 -12.18 46.69 -4.14
CA SER A 395 -11.43 47.93 -4.28
C SER A 395 -11.15 48.55 -2.91
N PHE A 396 -10.16 49.40 -2.91
CA PHE A 396 -9.77 50.24 -1.80
C PHE A 396 -9.78 51.68 -2.29
N ASP A 397 -10.51 52.55 -1.59
CA ASP A 397 -10.47 53.97 -1.90
C ASP A 397 -9.28 54.61 -1.18
N ASP A 398 -8.28 54.97 -1.93
CA ASP A 398 -7.14 55.72 -1.41
C ASP A 398 -7.59 57.16 -1.14
N LYS A 399 -7.84 57.45 0.12
CA LYS A 399 -8.29 58.80 0.55
C LYS A 399 -7.24 59.90 0.34
N ALA A 400 -5.96 59.50 0.20
CA ALA A 400 -4.89 60.45 0.00
C ALA A 400 -4.81 60.96 -1.44
N THR A 401 -5.09 60.07 -2.39
CA THR A 401 -5.04 60.37 -3.83
C THR A 401 -6.43 60.57 -4.45
N GLY A 402 -7.50 60.22 -3.71
CA GLY A 402 -8.85 60.23 -4.24
C GLY A 402 -9.10 59.19 -5.32
N THR A 403 -8.23 58.19 -5.46
CA THR A 403 -8.33 57.15 -6.47
C THR A 403 -8.81 55.85 -5.86
N THR A 404 -9.68 55.12 -6.57
CA THR A 404 -10.08 53.76 -6.22
C THR A 404 -9.10 52.79 -6.82
N VAL A 405 -8.40 52.04 -5.96
CA VAL A 405 -7.53 50.92 -6.36
C VAL A 405 -8.32 49.64 -6.39
N ASN A 406 -8.45 49.04 -7.56
CA ASN A 406 -9.13 47.73 -7.71
C ASN A 406 -8.18 46.56 -7.42
N TYR A 407 -8.64 45.58 -6.63
CA TYR A 407 -7.91 44.36 -6.42
C TYR A 407 -8.18 43.37 -7.56
N ASN A 408 -7.16 42.65 -7.97
CA ASN A 408 -7.31 41.57 -8.95
C ASN A 408 -7.83 40.30 -8.28
N GLY A 409 -8.56 39.46 -9.02
CA GLY A 409 -9.08 38.18 -8.49
C GLY A 409 -10.38 38.28 -7.71
N THR A 410 -11.04 39.41 -7.72
CA THR A 410 -12.32 39.67 -7.05
C THR A 410 -13.55 39.29 -7.87
N SER A 411 -13.40 38.39 -8.87
CA SER A 411 -14.54 37.92 -9.65
C SER A 411 -15.55 37.22 -8.77
N SER A 412 -16.82 37.42 -9.05
CA SER A 412 -18.01 37.10 -8.28
C SER A 412 -18.25 35.63 -7.88
N THR A 413 -17.31 34.73 -8.06
CA THR A 413 -17.46 33.31 -7.75
C THR A 413 -16.15 32.76 -7.15
N GLN A 414 -15.96 32.94 -5.86
CA GLN A 414 -15.01 32.14 -5.11
C GLN A 414 -15.58 30.71 -4.98
N LYS A 415 -14.93 29.77 -5.62
CA LYS A 415 -15.37 28.36 -5.65
C LYS A 415 -14.58 27.48 -4.71
N GLY A 416 -14.40 27.85 -3.47
CA GLY A 416 -13.70 27.07 -2.48
C GLY A 416 -12.55 27.81 -1.81
N ALA A 417 -12.05 27.26 -0.72
CA ALA A 417 -10.96 27.81 0.07
C ALA A 417 -9.90 26.73 0.36
N VAL A 418 -8.68 27.16 0.65
CA VAL A 418 -7.66 26.30 1.26
C VAL A 418 -7.61 26.61 2.74
N SER A 419 -8.06 25.68 3.58
CA SER A 419 -8.02 25.79 5.04
C SER A 419 -6.87 24.95 5.61
N VAL A 420 -6.06 25.53 6.48
CA VAL A 420 -4.97 24.85 7.18
C VAL A 420 -5.17 24.87 8.71
N GLY A 421 -6.37 25.18 9.18
CA GLY A 421 -6.74 25.29 10.58
C GLY A 421 -8.24 25.15 10.80
N ASP A 422 -8.74 25.54 11.98
CA ASP A 422 -10.17 25.46 12.36
C ASP A 422 -10.70 26.70 13.12
N GLY A 423 -10.05 27.84 13.00
CA GLY A 423 -10.42 29.05 13.74
C GLY A 423 -9.77 29.15 15.13
N THR A 424 -9.53 28.05 15.80
CA THR A 424 -8.76 27.99 17.06
C THR A 424 -7.34 27.47 16.86
N LEU A 425 -7.17 26.54 15.92
CA LEU A 425 -5.90 25.98 15.52
C LEU A 425 -5.44 26.63 14.21
N VAL A 426 -4.42 27.46 14.29
CA VAL A 426 -3.82 28.13 13.14
C VAL A 426 -2.46 27.53 12.79
N ARG A 427 -2.05 27.58 11.51
CA ARG A 427 -0.77 27.07 11.02
C ARG A 427 -0.07 28.12 10.18
N GLN A 428 1.25 28.13 10.26
CA GLN A 428 2.09 28.90 9.35
C GLN A 428 2.23 28.13 8.02
N ILE A 429 2.17 28.87 6.92
CA ILE A 429 2.59 28.36 5.61
C ILE A 429 4.03 28.80 5.42
N GLN A 430 4.98 27.86 5.56
CA GLN A 430 6.42 28.11 5.46
C GLN A 430 6.92 27.82 4.03
N ASN A 431 8.12 28.39 3.70
CA ASN A 431 8.79 28.17 2.41
C ASN A 431 7.96 28.63 1.20
N VAL A 432 7.13 29.64 1.39
CA VAL A 432 6.42 30.29 0.30
C VAL A 432 7.42 31.10 -0.53
N GLY A 433 7.56 30.77 -1.81
CA GLY A 433 8.36 31.55 -2.76
C GLY A 433 7.84 32.98 -2.89
N ALA A 434 8.68 33.88 -3.34
CA ALA A 434 8.26 35.25 -3.60
C ALA A 434 7.24 35.31 -4.75
N GLY A 435 6.05 35.83 -4.48
CA GLY A 435 5.01 36.05 -5.48
C GLY A 435 5.38 37.18 -6.42
N ARG A 436 4.82 37.17 -7.63
CA ARG A 436 4.96 38.29 -8.57
C ARG A 436 4.27 39.54 -8.02
N ILE A 437 4.94 40.67 -8.01
CA ILE A 437 4.38 41.92 -7.53
C ILE A 437 3.95 42.75 -8.75
N THR A 438 2.75 42.54 -9.23
CA THR A 438 2.13 43.27 -10.35
C THR A 438 0.66 43.56 -10.02
N ALA A 439 0.07 44.53 -10.67
CA ALA A 439 -1.34 44.90 -10.47
C ALA A 439 -2.32 43.75 -10.78
N THR A 440 -1.90 42.73 -11.52
CA THR A 440 -2.73 41.57 -11.94
C THR A 440 -2.31 40.27 -11.30
N SER A 441 -1.37 40.27 -10.34
CA SER A 441 -0.91 39.02 -9.68
C SER A 441 -1.92 38.54 -8.67
N ASN A 442 -2.14 37.21 -8.69
CA ASN A 442 -2.86 36.44 -7.65
C ASN A 442 -1.92 35.55 -6.83
N ASP A 443 -0.60 35.75 -6.96
CA ASP A 443 0.37 34.96 -6.21
C ASP A 443 0.34 35.34 -4.72
N ALA A 444 0.61 34.37 -3.85
CA ALA A 444 0.77 34.63 -2.43
C ALA A 444 2.03 35.48 -2.19
N VAL A 445 1.93 36.41 -1.27
CA VAL A 445 3.05 37.25 -0.82
C VAL A 445 3.70 36.61 0.39
N ASN A 446 5.02 36.40 0.38
CA ASN A 446 5.72 35.89 1.55
C ASN A 446 6.16 37.02 2.52
N GLY A 447 6.56 36.61 3.74
CA GLY A 447 6.93 37.55 4.79
C GLY A 447 8.08 38.46 4.42
N SER A 448 9.03 38.06 3.57
CA SER A 448 10.14 38.90 3.14
C SER A 448 9.68 40.03 2.20
N GLN A 449 8.74 39.75 1.31
CA GLN A 449 8.14 40.76 0.44
C GLN A 449 7.34 41.78 1.24
N LEU A 450 6.54 41.32 2.21
CA LEU A 450 5.80 42.19 3.10
C LEU A 450 6.75 43.04 3.97
N TYR A 451 7.84 42.43 4.51
CA TYR A 451 8.86 43.15 5.25
C TYR A 451 9.51 44.26 4.40
N GLN A 452 9.87 43.94 3.16
CA GLN A 452 10.46 44.95 2.24
C GLN A 452 9.44 46.04 1.89
N ALA A 453 8.20 45.70 1.65
CA ALA A 453 7.14 46.67 1.42
C ALA A 453 6.97 47.61 2.64
N TYR A 454 6.93 47.06 3.84
CA TYR A 454 6.83 47.81 5.09
C TYR A 454 8.08 48.66 5.35
N TYR A 455 9.30 48.09 5.16
CA TYR A 455 10.56 48.77 5.36
C TYR A 455 10.74 49.93 4.35
N ASN A 456 10.31 49.73 3.10
CA ASN A 456 10.39 50.73 2.04
C ASN A 456 9.19 51.68 2.03
N ALA A 457 8.16 51.47 2.81
CA ALA A 457 7.08 52.41 2.98
C ALA A 457 7.60 53.66 3.76
N GLY A 458 7.39 54.84 3.22
CA GLY A 458 7.87 56.07 3.80
C GLY A 458 8.20 57.09 2.73
N PHE A 459 8.79 58.22 3.14
CA PHE A 459 9.22 59.30 2.23
C PHE A 459 10.60 59.80 2.60
N ASN A 460 11.29 60.39 1.61
CA ASN A 460 12.63 60.91 1.78
C ASN A 460 12.55 62.42 2.09
N ILE A 461 13.32 62.85 3.07
CA ILE A 461 13.55 64.27 3.36
C ILE A 461 14.75 64.75 2.52
N GLN A 462 14.55 65.83 1.80
CA GLN A 462 15.59 66.44 0.98
C GLN A 462 15.92 67.84 1.50
N ASN A 463 17.19 68.21 1.49
CA ASN A 463 17.67 69.57 1.67
C ASN A 463 18.13 70.10 0.32
N ASN A 464 17.40 71.08 -0.21
CA ASN A 464 17.70 71.67 -1.51
C ASN A 464 17.90 70.65 -2.66
N GLY A 465 17.01 69.65 -2.72
CA GLY A 465 17.07 68.64 -3.75
C GLY A 465 18.03 67.45 -3.43
N THR A 466 18.79 67.51 -2.33
CA THR A 466 19.67 66.45 -1.89
C THR A 466 19.00 65.63 -0.78
N GLU A 467 18.87 64.31 -0.98
CA GLU A 467 18.33 63.43 0.02
C GLU A 467 19.22 63.40 1.26
N THR A 468 18.64 63.69 2.42
CA THR A 468 19.36 63.75 3.69
C THR A 468 18.90 62.70 4.69
N SER A 469 17.65 62.27 4.60
CA SER A 469 17.08 61.31 5.54
C SER A 469 15.85 60.65 4.94
N ARG A 470 15.62 59.38 5.32
CA ARG A 470 14.40 58.64 5.01
C ARG A 470 13.54 58.47 6.30
N ILE A 471 12.28 58.76 6.19
CA ILE A 471 11.29 58.57 7.28
C ILE A 471 10.41 57.39 6.92
N ASN A 472 10.46 56.34 7.74
CA ASN A 472 9.61 55.15 7.62
C ASN A 472 8.21 55.41 8.17
N THR A 473 7.27 54.51 7.91
CA THR A 473 5.83 54.61 8.24
C THR A 473 5.51 55.00 9.70
N HIS A 474 6.38 54.71 10.64
CA HIS A 474 6.23 55.09 12.06
C HIS A 474 7.28 56.09 12.53
N GLY A 475 8.09 56.62 11.60
CA GLY A 475 9.05 57.67 11.90
C GLY A 475 8.37 59.00 12.17
N LYS A 476 9.06 59.88 12.89
CA LYS A 476 8.58 61.20 13.21
C LYS A 476 9.45 62.26 12.49
N VAL A 477 8.81 63.23 11.89
CA VAL A 477 9.46 64.43 11.43
C VAL A 477 9.22 65.50 12.50
N ASN A 478 10.31 66.00 13.08
CA ASN A 478 10.22 67.04 14.07
C ASN A 478 10.63 68.38 13.41
N PHE A 479 9.70 69.28 13.26
CA PHE A 479 9.94 70.62 12.81
C PHE A 479 10.23 71.47 14.04
N VAL A 480 11.45 72.01 14.12
CA VAL A 480 11.92 72.80 15.24
C VAL A 480 12.03 74.28 14.86
N ASN A 481 11.73 75.14 15.81
CA ASN A 481 11.95 76.57 15.61
C ASN A 481 13.44 76.83 15.39
N GLY A 482 13.76 77.56 14.34
CA GLY A 482 15.08 78.22 14.18
C GLY A 482 15.18 79.47 15.01
N GLU A 483 16.34 80.10 15.01
CA GLU A 483 16.64 81.28 15.81
C GLU A 483 15.68 82.43 15.59
N ASN A 484 15.18 82.59 14.37
CA ASN A 484 14.24 83.64 14.01
C ASN A 484 12.97 83.16 13.32
N THR A 485 12.63 81.91 13.56
CA THR A 485 11.43 81.31 12.97
C THR A 485 10.56 80.61 14.05
N GLU A 486 9.29 80.54 13.76
CA GLU A 486 8.32 79.83 14.50
C GLU A 486 7.64 78.85 13.58
N VAL A 487 7.70 77.51 13.92
CA VAL A 487 7.03 76.52 13.18
C VAL A 487 5.71 76.16 13.89
N VAL A 488 4.63 76.31 13.13
CA VAL A 488 3.30 75.94 13.59
C VAL A 488 2.85 74.71 12.75
N VAL A 489 2.60 73.59 13.39
CA VAL A 489 2.02 72.41 12.76
C VAL A 489 0.55 72.37 13.13
N LYS A 490 -0.32 72.43 12.14
CA LYS A 490 -1.77 72.32 12.31
C LYS A 490 -2.20 70.92 11.89
N ASP A 491 -2.84 70.21 12.81
CA ASP A 491 -3.34 68.88 12.58
C ASP A 491 -4.53 68.88 11.62
N GLY A 492 -4.57 67.87 10.73
CA GLY A 492 -5.67 67.62 9.80
C GLY A 492 -5.79 66.11 9.47
N GLU A 493 -6.97 65.67 9.13
CA GLU A 493 -7.24 64.27 8.76
C GLU A 493 -6.45 63.86 7.50
N ASN A 494 -5.41 63.07 7.65
CA ASN A 494 -4.48 62.61 6.61
C ASN A 494 -3.62 63.73 5.97
N ALA A 495 -3.56 64.91 6.53
CA ALA A 495 -2.70 66.02 6.09
C ALA A 495 -2.33 66.89 7.26
N ALA A 496 -1.14 67.45 7.28
CA ALA A 496 -0.73 68.45 8.25
C ALA A 496 -0.31 69.73 7.51
N GLU A 497 -0.83 70.88 7.92
CA GLU A 497 -0.35 72.18 7.40
C GLU A 497 0.81 72.63 8.27
N ILE A 498 1.97 72.88 7.64
CA ILE A 498 3.17 73.37 8.30
C ILE A 498 3.42 74.79 7.86
N LYS A 499 3.28 75.73 8.79
CA LYS A 499 3.61 77.13 8.59
C LYS A 499 4.92 77.44 9.26
N VAL A 500 5.82 78.04 8.54
CA VAL A 500 7.06 78.61 9.08
C VAL A 500 6.92 80.14 9.05
N ASN A 501 6.74 80.69 10.23
CA ASN A 501 6.62 82.14 10.40
C ASN A 501 7.99 82.67 10.72
N ALA A 502 8.34 83.81 10.14
CA ALA A 502 9.48 84.58 10.59
C ALA A 502 9.10 85.36 11.86
N LYS A 503 9.89 85.25 12.90
CA LYS A 503 9.76 86.14 14.06
C LYS A 503 10.24 87.51 13.69
N ASP A 504 9.60 88.49 14.29
CA ASP A 504 10.06 89.88 14.16
C ASP A 504 11.48 90.00 14.74
N THR A 505 12.42 90.28 13.87
CA THR A 505 13.85 90.39 14.20
C THR A 505 14.28 91.89 14.20
N SER A 506 13.43 92.71 14.76
CA SER A 506 13.92 94.07 15.00
C SER A 506 15.08 93.99 16.02
N ALA A 507 16.26 94.11 15.50
CA ALA A 507 17.49 94.14 16.27
C ALA A 507 17.98 95.62 16.45
N SER A 508 18.19 95.96 17.70
CA SER A 508 19.01 97.11 18.01
C SER A 508 20.50 96.72 18.11
N VAL A 509 21.36 97.44 17.49
CA VAL A 509 22.79 97.13 17.59
C VAL A 509 23.43 98.30 18.42
N GLU A 510 23.96 97.89 19.56
CA GLU A 510 24.71 98.78 20.45
C GLU A 510 26.16 98.27 20.58
N ALA A 511 27.06 99.20 20.69
CA ALA A 511 28.45 98.88 20.92
C ALA A 511 28.65 98.40 22.37
N GLY A 512 28.88 97.03 22.55
CA GLY A 512 29.07 96.37 23.87
C GLY A 512 30.42 96.68 24.54
N SER A 513 31.32 97.45 23.89
CA SER A 513 32.59 97.87 24.45
C SER A 513 33.23 98.99 23.62
N ASP A 514 34.22 99.64 24.18
CA ASP A 514 35.03 100.68 23.49
C ASP A 514 35.84 100.13 22.27
N ALA A 515 35.75 98.79 22.03
CA ALA A 515 36.40 98.13 20.93
C ALA A 515 35.68 98.26 19.61
N ILE A 516 34.46 98.67 19.59
CA ILE A 516 33.58 98.68 18.42
C ILE A 516 32.89 100.06 18.31
N THR A 517 32.81 100.58 17.07
CA THR A 517 32.01 101.73 16.76
C THR A 517 30.83 101.32 15.89
N VAL A 518 29.62 101.65 16.33
CA VAL A 518 28.38 101.43 15.57
C VAL A 518 27.87 102.76 15.03
N THR A 519 27.71 102.88 13.75
CA THR A 519 27.09 104.01 13.11
C THR A 519 25.79 103.63 12.47
N VAL A 520 24.69 104.27 12.87
CA VAL A 520 23.38 103.99 12.30
C VAL A 520 23.28 104.74 10.94
N GLY A 521 23.01 104.01 9.89
CA GLY A 521 22.75 104.55 8.56
C GLY A 521 21.25 104.85 8.36
N GLU A 522 20.95 105.61 7.31
CA GLU A 522 19.55 105.91 6.99
C GLU A 522 18.75 104.62 6.69
N PRO A 523 17.53 104.45 7.19
CA PRO A 523 16.67 103.32 6.93
C PRO A 523 16.30 103.23 5.46
N THR A 524 16.52 102.08 4.83
CA THR A 524 16.13 101.76 3.46
C THR A 524 14.97 100.85 3.38
N LYS A 525 14.03 101.04 2.48
CA LYS A 525 12.92 100.10 2.20
C LYS A 525 13.36 99.11 1.17
N VAL A 526 13.26 97.82 1.51
CA VAL A 526 13.55 96.71 0.60
C VAL A 526 12.24 95.97 0.30
N THR A 527 11.90 95.88 -0.97
CA THR A 527 10.73 95.11 -1.41
C THR A 527 11.11 93.67 -1.56
N GLY A 528 10.34 92.72 -0.94
CA GLY A 528 10.53 91.29 -1.03
C GLY A 528 10.41 90.74 -2.47
N LYS A 529 10.91 89.56 -2.72
CA LYS A 529 10.85 88.90 -4.03
C LYS A 529 9.40 88.62 -4.49
N ASP A 530 8.44 88.69 -3.60
CA ASP A 530 7.01 88.61 -3.86
C ASP A 530 6.40 89.89 -4.46
N GLY A 531 7.16 90.93 -4.53
CA GLY A 531 6.72 92.25 -5.09
C GLY A 531 5.74 93.01 -4.19
N VAL A 532 5.36 92.45 -3.04
CA VAL A 532 4.31 92.96 -2.15
C VAL A 532 4.83 93.32 -0.75
N THR A 533 5.73 92.56 -0.22
CA THR A 533 6.27 92.77 1.13
C THR A 533 7.32 93.88 1.11
N VAL A 534 7.07 95.00 1.85
CA VAL A 534 8.04 96.07 2.01
C VAL A 534 8.56 96.04 3.45
N THR A 535 9.84 95.72 3.57
CA THR A 535 10.51 95.65 4.88
C THR A 535 11.42 96.93 4.98
N THR A 536 11.34 97.63 6.07
CA THR A 536 12.26 98.69 6.36
C THR A 536 13.50 98.13 7.03
N VAL A 537 14.63 98.22 6.38
CA VAL A 537 15.91 97.76 6.90
C VAL A 537 16.73 98.96 7.39
N THR A 538 17.08 98.93 8.67
CA THR A 538 18.04 99.91 9.20
C THR A 538 19.41 99.28 9.10
N ASN A 539 20.29 100.02 8.33
CA ASN A 539 21.65 99.57 8.13
C ASN A 539 22.55 100.07 9.25
N TYR A 540 23.23 99.21 9.91
CA TYR A 540 24.24 99.57 10.89
C TYR A 540 25.62 99.27 10.31
N LYS A 541 26.49 100.26 10.34
CA LYS A 541 27.90 100.03 10.03
C LYS A 541 28.66 99.81 11.33
N VAL A 542 29.16 98.62 11.45
CA VAL A 542 29.96 98.22 12.61
C VAL A 542 31.41 98.08 12.15
N ASP A 543 32.29 98.84 12.79
CA ASP A 543 33.71 98.76 12.53
C ASP A 543 34.48 98.62 13.86
N LEU A 544 35.68 98.06 13.80
CA LEU A 544 36.54 97.98 14.98
C LEU A 544 37.09 99.36 15.30
N SER A 545 37.16 99.68 16.60
CA SER A 545 37.86 100.90 17.02
C SER A 545 39.37 100.83 16.63
N GLN A 546 40.01 102.00 16.42
CA GLN A 546 41.41 102.02 16.01
C GLN A 546 42.30 101.27 17.02
N LYS A 547 42.00 101.29 18.32
CA LYS A 547 42.67 100.55 19.38
C LYS A 547 42.67 99.06 19.16
N THR A 548 41.51 98.46 18.80
CA THR A 548 41.30 97.02 18.56
C THR A 548 42.03 96.56 17.32
N LYS A 549 42.12 97.43 16.27
CA LYS A 549 42.85 97.04 15.03
C LYS A 549 44.33 96.89 15.27
N ASP A 550 44.89 97.59 16.25
CA ASP A 550 46.28 97.45 16.63
C ASP A 550 46.58 96.23 17.52
N GLU A 551 45.59 95.80 18.32
CA GLU A 551 45.71 94.54 19.19
C GLU A 551 45.62 93.30 18.36
N ILE A 552 44.92 93.28 17.26
CA ILE A 552 44.75 92.10 16.37
C ILE A 552 46.08 91.77 15.65
N LYS A 553 46.84 92.75 15.34
CA LYS A 553 48.15 92.57 14.66
C LYS A 553 49.17 91.72 15.47
N ASN A 554 48.98 91.64 16.76
CA ASN A 554 49.93 90.99 17.68
C ASN A 554 49.54 89.51 18.05
N ALA A 555 48.47 89.04 17.53
CA ALA A 555 47.91 87.70 17.94
C ALA A 555 48.11 86.57 16.91
N ALA A 556 48.93 86.76 15.87
CA ALA A 556 49.14 85.76 14.83
C ALA A 556 50.24 84.76 15.21
N GLY A 557 49.81 83.59 15.66
CA GLY A 557 50.74 82.44 15.84
C GLY A 557 50.38 81.45 16.89
N ARG A 558 49.23 80.72 16.77
CA ARG A 558 48.92 79.59 17.69
C ARG A 558 49.17 78.30 17.00
N GLY A 559 49.84 77.37 17.70
CA GLY A 559 50.07 76.03 17.29
C GLY A 559 49.36 75.04 18.23
N PHE A 560 49.36 73.78 17.93
CA PHE A 560 48.79 72.71 18.76
C PHE A 560 49.68 71.45 18.77
N ASN A 561 49.60 70.65 19.83
CA ASN A 561 50.24 69.36 19.97
C ASN A 561 49.28 68.24 19.64
N VAL A 562 49.77 67.26 18.92
CA VAL A 562 48.99 66.03 18.59
C VAL A 562 49.44 64.88 19.44
N THR A 563 48.48 64.18 20.06
CA THR A 563 48.74 62.96 20.83
C THR A 563 47.72 61.88 20.45
N ALA A 564 48.08 60.63 20.72
CA ALA A 564 47.18 59.50 20.60
C ALA A 564 46.97 58.83 21.97
N SER A 565 45.69 58.43 22.25
CA SER A 565 45.32 57.66 23.46
C SER A 565 44.48 56.45 23.06
N ALA A 566 44.18 55.57 23.98
CA ALA A 566 43.28 54.48 23.80
C ALA A 566 42.29 54.35 24.98
N SER A 567 41.01 54.42 24.71
CA SER A 567 39.96 54.11 25.68
C SER A 567 39.58 52.61 25.63
N GLU A 568 39.44 52.02 24.42
CA GLU A 568 39.13 50.60 24.23
C GLU A 568 39.98 49.92 23.16
N GLY A 569 40.75 50.64 22.38
CA GLY A 569 41.62 50.13 21.32
C GLY A 569 43.09 50.02 21.73
N THR A 570 43.97 50.01 20.76
CA THR A 570 45.44 49.91 20.99
C THR A 570 46.14 51.12 20.40
N VAL A 571 47.07 51.70 21.17
CA VAL A 571 47.94 52.77 20.71
C VAL A 571 49.41 52.29 20.72
N VAL A 572 50.10 52.54 19.64
CA VAL A 572 51.56 52.36 19.53
C VAL A 572 52.16 53.73 19.23
N ASN A 573 52.91 54.29 20.21
CA ASN A 573 53.53 55.58 20.10
C ASN A 573 55.03 55.45 19.87
N GLU A 574 55.54 55.90 18.71
CA GLU A 574 56.95 56.10 18.48
C GLU A 574 57.39 57.42 19.08
N VAL A 575 56.48 58.37 19.25
CA VAL A 575 56.61 59.64 19.93
C VAL A 575 55.38 59.92 20.79
N THR A 576 55.51 60.43 21.99
CA THR A 576 54.40 60.66 22.93
C THR A 576 53.61 61.93 22.57
N GLU A 577 54.22 62.90 21.98
CA GLU A 577 53.62 64.17 21.62
C GLU A 577 54.47 64.87 20.49
N GLU A 578 53.80 65.42 19.50
CA GLU A 578 54.48 66.11 18.40
C GLU A 578 53.85 67.49 18.15
N THR A 579 54.68 68.52 18.07
CA THR A 579 54.23 69.88 17.88
C THR A 579 54.06 70.21 16.38
N VAL A 580 52.87 70.70 16.01
CA VAL A 580 52.52 70.98 14.65
C VAL A 580 53.05 72.40 14.25
N GLN A 581 53.23 73.33 15.19
CA GLN A 581 53.82 74.64 14.96
C GLN A 581 54.60 75.09 16.20
N SER A 582 55.80 75.63 16.01
CA SER A 582 56.79 75.83 17.07
C SER A 582 56.97 77.23 17.63
N THR A 583 56.11 78.18 17.27
CA THR A 583 56.29 79.59 17.61
C THR A 583 55.27 80.13 18.62
N ALA A 584 54.40 79.33 19.16
CA ALA A 584 53.34 79.77 20.06
C ALA A 584 53.71 79.53 21.55
N THR A 585 53.37 80.50 22.40
CA THR A 585 53.60 80.49 23.85
C THR A 585 52.57 79.65 24.62
N LYS A 586 51.43 79.30 23.97
CA LYS A 586 50.37 78.42 24.51
C LYS A 586 49.97 77.44 23.42
N MET A 587 50.07 76.16 23.76
CA MET A 587 49.76 75.09 22.87
C MET A 587 48.49 74.36 23.33
N ASP A 588 47.52 74.22 22.40
CA ASP A 588 46.36 73.38 22.59
C ASP A 588 46.72 71.94 22.22
N LYS A 589 46.12 70.97 22.91
CA LYS A 589 46.34 69.56 22.71
C LYS A 589 45.18 68.89 21.94
N LEU A 590 45.50 68.31 20.78
CA LEU A 590 44.57 67.46 20.07
C LEU A 590 44.91 65.98 20.41
N THR A 591 43.97 65.30 21.06
CA THR A 591 44.11 63.90 21.38
C THR A 591 43.19 63.13 20.47
N LEU A 592 43.72 62.13 19.74
CA LEU A 592 42.90 61.14 19.05
C LEU A 592 42.90 59.89 19.95
N ASP A 593 41.70 59.40 20.22
CA ASP A 593 41.49 58.24 21.09
C ASP A 593 41.09 57.01 20.26
N ALA A 594 41.75 55.87 20.50
CA ALA A 594 41.45 54.60 19.85
C ALA A 594 40.29 53.94 20.56
N GLY A 595 39.09 53.97 19.92
CA GLY A 595 37.96 53.17 20.35
C GLY A 595 38.10 51.68 20.03
N LYS A 596 37.10 50.90 20.37
CA LYS A 596 37.09 49.44 20.22
C LYS A 596 37.43 48.99 18.77
N ASN A 597 38.30 48.00 18.66
CA ASN A 597 38.78 47.43 17.38
C ASN A 597 39.70 48.37 16.56
N ILE A 598 40.10 49.51 17.09
CA ILE A 598 41.00 50.46 16.42
C ILE A 598 42.39 50.39 16.99
N LYS A 599 43.38 50.38 16.13
CA LYS A 599 44.79 50.49 16.45
C LYS A 599 45.31 51.78 15.86
N LEU A 600 45.74 52.72 16.74
CA LEU A 600 46.39 53.94 16.34
C LEU A 600 47.90 53.79 16.44
N THR A 601 48.62 54.18 15.45
CA THR A 601 50.11 54.22 15.49
C THR A 601 50.57 55.64 15.24
N HIS A 602 51.17 56.26 16.27
CA HIS A 602 51.72 57.59 16.15
C HIS A 602 53.25 57.49 15.88
N LYS A 603 53.64 57.84 14.66
CA LYS A 603 55.05 57.81 14.20
C LYS A 603 55.65 59.22 14.17
N LYS A 604 56.98 59.27 14.33
CA LYS A 604 57.73 60.47 14.19
C LYS A 604 57.56 61.10 12.77
N GLY A 605 57.40 62.39 12.65
CA GLY A 605 57.18 63.07 11.35
C GLY A 605 55.73 63.46 11.09
N LYS A 606 54.95 63.67 12.16
CA LYS A 606 53.49 64.07 12.12
C LYS A 606 52.57 63.10 11.43
N VAL A 607 52.89 61.80 11.48
CA VAL A 607 52.08 60.76 10.90
C VAL A 607 51.33 59.99 11.99
N LEU A 608 50.01 59.99 11.87
CA LEU A 608 49.12 59.13 12.66
C LEU A 608 48.47 58.11 11.72
N SER A 609 48.73 56.84 11.93
CA SER A 609 48.09 55.74 11.19
C SER A 609 46.94 55.13 11.99
N VAL A 610 45.82 54.94 11.34
CA VAL A 610 44.63 54.26 11.92
C VAL A 610 44.44 52.95 11.22
N ALA A 611 44.35 51.85 11.96
CA ALA A 611 44.11 50.51 11.45
C ALA A 611 43.10 49.78 12.32
N VAL A 612 42.53 48.69 11.82
CA VAL A 612 41.74 47.77 12.60
C VAL A 612 42.71 46.96 13.49
N SER A 613 42.34 46.65 14.74
CA SER A 613 43.10 45.83 15.65
C SER A 613 43.40 44.43 15.05
N ASP A 614 44.54 43.87 15.44
CA ASP A 614 44.94 42.52 14.97
C ASP A 614 43.95 41.41 15.42
N THR A 615 43.16 41.66 16.47
CA THR A 615 42.10 40.77 17.00
C THR A 615 40.79 41.55 17.24
N PRO A 616 40.11 42.02 16.16
CA PRO A 616 38.88 42.80 16.34
C PRO A 616 37.73 41.94 16.80
N THR A 617 36.87 42.50 17.68
CA THR A 617 35.63 41.86 18.12
C THR A 617 34.44 42.71 17.66
N PHE A 618 33.62 42.13 16.80
CA PHE A 618 32.42 42.80 16.28
C PHE A 618 31.15 42.11 16.81
N THR A 619 30.15 42.87 17.16
CA THR A 619 28.81 42.34 17.50
C THR A 619 28.10 41.81 16.26
N ASN A 620 28.24 42.50 15.13
CA ASN A 620 27.73 42.10 13.81
C ASN A 620 28.73 42.46 12.73
N VAL A 621 28.86 41.60 11.74
CA VAL A 621 29.65 41.88 10.52
C VAL A 621 28.72 41.80 9.32
N THR A 622 28.57 42.91 8.58
CA THR A 622 27.83 42.96 7.32
C THR A 622 28.80 43.28 6.21
N THR A 623 28.85 42.46 5.17
CA THR A 623 29.69 42.70 4.00
C THR A 623 28.84 42.73 2.76
N THR A 624 29.20 43.58 1.80
CA THR A 624 28.55 43.69 0.47
C THR A 624 29.20 42.76 -0.57
N GLY A 625 30.29 42.10 -0.21
CA GLY A 625 31.03 41.16 -1.03
C GLY A 625 31.42 39.90 -0.25
N ASP A 626 32.37 39.16 -0.79
CA ASP A 626 32.84 37.88 -0.23
C ASP A 626 33.56 38.07 1.11
N ILE A 627 33.42 37.12 2.01
CA ILE A 627 34.22 36.97 3.21
C ILE A 627 35.25 35.86 2.99
N ASN A 628 36.54 36.23 2.93
CA ASN A 628 37.64 35.31 2.82
C ASN A 628 38.27 35.06 4.20
N VAL A 629 38.11 33.84 4.72
CA VAL A 629 38.67 33.43 5.99
C VAL A 629 39.78 32.43 5.73
N GLY A 630 41.02 32.73 6.10
CA GLY A 630 42.18 31.84 5.92
C GLY A 630 42.26 30.71 6.90
N GLY A 631 41.40 30.66 7.91
CA GLY A 631 41.32 29.64 8.93
C GLY A 631 39.93 29.06 9.08
N THR A 632 39.68 28.41 10.24
CA THR A 632 38.37 27.80 10.54
C THR A 632 37.37 28.87 10.98
N VAL A 633 36.13 28.77 10.50
CA VAL A 633 34.98 29.56 10.98
C VAL A 633 34.23 28.75 12.05
N HIS A 634 34.19 29.27 13.28
CA HIS A 634 33.41 28.70 14.38
C HIS A 634 32.07 29.45 14.49
N ALA A 635 31.00 28.86 13.94
CA ALA A 635 29.65 29.44 14.01
C ALA A 635 28.87 28.79 15.17
N HIS A 636 28.90 29.36 16.37
CA HIS A 636 28.26 28.82 17.57
C HIS A 636 26.72 28.86 17.52
N GLY A 637 26.12 29.73 16.73
CA GLY A 637 24.67 29.87 16.55
C GLY A 637 24.12 29.20 15.28
N GLY A 638 24.96 28.47 14.54
CA GLY A 638 24.61 27.89 13.26
C GLY A 638 25.01 28.73 12.05
N LEU A 639 24.86 28.16 10.86
CA LEU A 639 25.15 28.81 9.57
C LEU A 639 23.88 28.78 8.72
N ASP A 640 23.30 29.95 8.45
CA ASP A 640 22.19 30.11 7.52
C ASP A 640 22.69 30.67 6.18
N VAL A 641 22.51 29.91 5.13
CA VAL A 641 22.92 30.28 3.77
C VAL A 641 21.73 30.73 2.89
N HIS A 642 20.55 30.94 3.47
CA HIS A 642 19.37 31.51 2.80
C HIS A 642 19.04 30.83 1.45
N ASN A 643 18.94 29.51 1.42
CA ASN A 643 18.71 28.69 0.21
C ASN A 643 19.84 28.72 -0.84
N ASN A 644 20.97 29.34 -0.56
CA ASN A 644 22.14 29.25 -1.42
C ASN A 644 22.88 27.91 -1.22
N ARG A 645 23.69 27.57 -2.20
CA ARG A 645 24.45 26.32 -2.18
C ARG A 645 25.72 26.48 -1.34
N ILE A 646 25.99 25.48 -0.50
CA ILE A 646 27.32 25.30 0.05
C ILE A 646 28.10 24.43 -0.95
N VAL A 647 29.17 24.98 -1.51
CA VAL A 647 30.00 24.29 -2.51
C VAL A 647 31.35 23.88 -1.90
N ASN A 648 32.05 22.95 -2.56
CA ASN A 648 33.37 22.45 -2.13
C ASN A 648 33.39 21.79 -0.74
N VAL A 649 32.24 21.23 -0.32
CA VAL A 649 32.17 20.42 0.89
C VAL A 649 32.91 19.10 0.64
N ALA A 650 33.88 18.76 1.47
CA ALA A 650 34.58 17.49 1.43
C ALA A 650 33.65 16.32 1.74
N ASP A 651 34.06 15.10 1.41
CA ASP A 651 33.32 13.90 1.81
C ASP A 651 33.37 13.76 3.33
N PRO A 652 32.24 13.41 3.99
CA PRO A 652 32.16 13.29 5.45
C PRO A 652 33.08 12.19 5.95
N LYS A 653 33.72 12.42 7.11
CA LYS A 653 34.55 11.44 7.81
C LYS A 653 33.93 11.03 9.15
N ASP A 654 33.31 12.00 9.83
CA ASP A 654 32.71 11.82 11.14
C ASP A 654 31.17 11.83 11.07
N PRO A 655 30.47 11.22 12.03
CA PRO A 655 29.01 11.13 12.03
C PRO A 655 28.27 12.47 12.04
N THR A 656 28.97 13.54 12.41
CA THR A 656 28.44 14.91 12.51
C THR A 656 28.79 15.80 11.33
N ASP A 657 29.55 15.28 10.38
CA ASP A 657 29.96 16.07 9.20
C ASP A 657 28.79 16.34 8.24
N ALA A 658 28.86 17.47 7.60
CA ALA A 658 27.93 17.78 6.51
C ALA A 658 28.15 16.84 5.32
N VAL A 659 27.06 16.33 4.78
CA VAL A 659 27.09 15.38 3.66
C VAL A 659 27.02 16.14 2.33
N ASN A 660 27.97 15.90 1.43
CA ASN A 660 27.93 16.45 0.08
C ASN A 660 27.10 15.55 -0.87
N LYS A 661 26.66 16.13 -2.00
CA LYS A 661 25.86 15.42 -2.99
C LYS A 661 26.55 14.17 -3.55
N ARG A 662 27.86 14.21 -3.78
CA ARG A 662 28.64 13.08 -4.33
C ARG A 662 28.59 11.88 -3.39
N TYR A 663 28.71 12.08 -2.09
CA TYR A 663 28.64 11.03 -1.09
C TYR A 663 27.26 10.35 -1.07
N VAL A 664 26.19 11.16 -1.13
CA VAL A 664 24.80 10.65 -1.21
C VAL A 664 24.59 9.88 -2.52
N ASP A 665 25.01 10.46 -3.65
CA ASP A 665 24.86 9.80 -4.96
C ASP A 665 25.58 8.44 -4.99
N ASN A 666 26.78 8.35 -4.40
CA ASN A 666 27.52 7.09 -4.29
C ASN A 666 26.83 6.08 -3.37
N ALA A 667 26.28 6.53 -2.25
CA ALA A 667 25.50 5.67 -1.34
C ALA A 667 24.25 5.12 -2.04
N VAL A 668 23.50 5.96 -2.74
CA VAL A 668 22.33 5.56 -3.53
C VAL A 668 22.71 4.61 -4.65
N LYS A 669 23.81 4.86 -5.36
CA LYS A 669 24.34 3.94 -6.38
C LYS A 669 24.67 2.57 -5.81
N ASN A 670 25.30 2.52 -4.63
CA ASN A 670 25.60 1.26 -3.96
C ASN A 670 24.32 0.52 -3.52
N ILE A 671 23.31 1.23 -3.02
CA ILE A 671 22.00 0.66 -2.69
C ILE A 671 21.35 0.07 -3.96
N ASN A 672 21.31 0.81 -5.06
CA ASN A 672 20.73 0.35 -6.32
C ASN A 672 21.48 -0.88 -6.88
N ASN A 673 22.82 -0.91 -6.77
CA ASN A 673 23.60 -2.08 -7.16
C ASN A 673 23.26 -3.31 -6.30
N ASN A 674 23.03 -3.11 -4.99
CA ASN A 674 22.61 -4.19 -4.10
C ASN A 674 21.18 -4.66 -4.40
N ILE A 675 20.26 -3.75 -4.71
CA ILE A 675 18.91 -4.08 -5.15
C ILE A 675 18.95 -4.91 -6.43
N ASN A 676 19.69 -4.47 -7.45
CA ASN A 676 19.84 -5.22 -8.71
C ASN A 676 20.44 -6.62 -8.49
N ARG A 677 21.41 -6.74 -7.57
CA ARG A 677 22.01 -8.04 -7.22
C ARG A 677 21.00 -8.93 -6.50
N LEU A 678 20.16 -8.35 -5.64
CA LEU A 678 19.10 -9.07 -4.92
C LEU A 678 18.01 -9.53 -5.89
N ASP A 679 17.60 -8.69 -6.81
CA ASP A 679 16.61 -8.97 -7.87
C ASP A 679 17.08 -10.12 -8.76
N ASN A 680 18.33 -10.05 -9.25
CA ASN A 680 18.94 -11.15 -9.99
C ASN A 680 19.00 -12.47 -9.19
N LYS A 681 19.22 -12.38 -7.88
CA LYS A 681 19.23 -13.56 -7.00
C LYS A 681 17.84 -14.13 -6.80
N ILE A 682 16.83 -13.27 -6.66
CA ILE A 682 15.42 -13.67 -6.59
C ILE A 682 15.00 -14.38 -7.88
N ASP A 683 15.31 -13.80 -9.03
CA ASP A 683 15.04 -14.39 -10.33
C ASP A 683 15.74 -15.75 -10.52
N HIS A 684 16.96 -15.86 -10.01
CA HIS A 684 17.69 -17.13 -10.07
C HIS A 684 17.03 -18.19 -9.20
N VAL A 685 16.64 -17.85 -7.97
CA VAL A 685 15.95 -18.74 -7.03
C VAL A 685 14.59 -19.14 -7.59
N ASP A 686 13.82 -18.20 -8.11
CA ASP A 686 12.51 -18.46 -8.69
C ASP A 686 12.59 -19.44 -9.86
N ARG A 687 13.53 -19.24 -10.78
CA ARG A 687 13.76 -20.17 -11.90
C ARG A 687 14.19 -21.56 -11.43
N ARG A 688 15.05 -21.66 -10.41
CA ARG A 688 15.44 -22.96 -9.84
C ARG A 688 14.28 -23.66 -9.15
N LEU A 689 13.44 -22.92 -8.42
CA LEU A 689 12.24 -23.47 -7.80
C LEU A 689 11.25 -24.01 -8.85
N ARG A 690 11.02 -23.28 -9.93
CA ARG A 690 10.18 -23.73 -11.05
C ARG A 690 10.75 -24.97 -11.71
N ALA A 691 12.04 -25.01 -11.91
CA ALA A 691 12.72 -26.18 -12.44
C ALA A 691 12.62 -27.39 -11.49
N GLY A 692 12.72 -27.16 -10.18
CA GLY A 692 12.49 -28.18 -9.14
C GLY A 692 11.07 -28.76 -9.19
N ILE A 693 10.05 -27.89 -9.34
CA ILE A 693 8.65 -28.31 -9.53
C ILE A 693 8.49 -29.15 -10.81
N ALA A 694 9.09 -28.71 -11.93
CA ALA A 694 9.09 -29.49 -13.18
C ALA A 694 9.72 -30.88 -12.98
N GLY A 695 10.82 -30.97 -12.20
CA GLY A 695 11.47 -32.22 -11.82
C GLY A 695 10.59 -33.15 -10.99
N ALA A 696 9.92 -32.60 -9.98
CA ALA A 696 8.98 -33.35 -9.16
C ALA A 696 7.77 -33.84 -9.98
N THR A 697 7.27 -33.01 -10.89
CA THR A 697 6.22 -33.38 -11.83
C THR A 697 6.68 -34.52 -12.75
N ALA A 698 7.89 -34.46 -13.30
CA ALA A 698 8.40 -35.54 -14.13
C ALA A 698 8.52 -36.88 -13.39
N ILE A 699 8.96 -36.86 -12.11
CA ILE A 699 9.03 -38.06 -11.27
C ILE A 699 7.63 -38.61 -10.97
N SER A 700 6.62 -37.78 -10.80
CA SER A 700 5.25 -38.19 -10.51
C SER A 700 4.64 -39.06 -11.64
N PHE A 701 5.00 -38.74 -12.89
CA PHE A 701 4.53 -39.48 -14.07
C PHE A 701 5.28 -40.81 -14.36
N LEU A 702 6.33 -41.13 -13.60
CA LEU A 702 6.99 -42.40 -13.71
C LEU A 702 6.00 -43.53 -13.32
N GLN A 703 5.91 -44.52 -14.17
CA GLN A 703 4.99 -45.65 -13.97
C GLN A 703 5.65 -46.76 -13.15
N ARG A 704 4.82 -47.65 -12.60
CA ARG A 704 5.19 -48.90 -11.95
C ARG A 704 4.72 -50.06 -12.80
N PRO A 705 5.33 -51.28 -12.69
CA PRO A 705 4.80 -52.46 -13.37
C PRO A 705 3.40 -52.80 -12.89
N ASN A 706 2.56 -53.31 -13.77
CA ASN A 706 1.18 -53.73 -13.44
C ASN A 706 1.10 -55.21 -13.04
N GLU A 707 2.11 -56.01 -13.37
CA GLU A 707 2.11 -57.47 -13.13
C GLU A 707 2.98 -57.84 -11.91
N ALA A 708 2.63 -58.97 -11.29
CA ALA A 708 3.39 -59.55 -10.21
C ALA A 708 4.80 -59.95 -10.63
N GLY A 709 5.79 -59.76 -9.78
CA GLY A 709 7.19 -60.13 -10.03
C GLY A 709 7.92 -59.33 -11.13
N LYS A 710 7.22 -58.42 -11.81
CA LYS A 710 7.82 -57.66 -12.93
C LYS A 710 8.52 -56.39 -12.47
N SER A 711 9.50 -56.00 -13.28
CA SER A 711 10.23 -54.75 -13.17
C SER A 711 9.95 -53.87 -14.37
N LEU A 712 9.90 -52.56 -14.18
CA LEU A 712 9.68 -51.58 -15.23
C LEU A 712 10.68 -50.46 -15.07
N VAL A 713 11.38 -50.11 -16.17
CA VAL A 713 12.07 -48.82 -16.28
C VAL A 713 11.15 -47.88 -17.05
N SER A 714 10.87 -46.74 -16.47
CA SER A 714 9.99 -45.74 -17.08
C SER A 714 10.65 -44.39 -17.17
N VAL A 715 10.26 -43.64 -18.18
CA VAL A 715 10.73 -42.26 -18.45
C VAL A 715 9.51 -41.35 -18.31
N GLY A 716 9.66 -40.24 -17.60
CA GLY A 716 8.64 -39.23 -17.42
C GLY A 716 9.16 -37.86 -17.80
N VAL A 717 8.33 -37.03 -18.38
CA VAL A 717 8.61 -35.62 -18.62
C VAL A 717 7.68 -34.75 -17.83
N GLY A 718 8.18 -33.61 -17.33
CA GLY A 718 7.38 -32.66 -16.56
C GLY A 718 7.80 -31.24 -16.94
N GLY A 719 6.84 -30.33 -16.93
CA GLY A 719 7.08 -28.92 -17.20
C GLY A 719 6.32 -28.03 -16.23
N TYR A 720 6.88 -26.88 -15.90
CA TYR A 720 6.25 -25.84 -15.11
C TYR A 720 6.79 -24.46 -15.47
N ARG A 721 5.93 -23.56 -15.98
CA ARG A 721 6.24 -22.16 -16.29
C ARG A 721 7.60 -21.97 -17.03
N ASN A 722 7.73 -22.57 -18.20
CA ASN A 722 8.92 -22.53 -19.08
C ASN A 722 10.16 -23.28 -18.55
N GLU A 723 10.06 -24.03 -17.47
CA GLU A 723 11.10 -24.97 -17.05
C GLU A 723 10.61 -26.41 -17.29
N ASN A 724 11.50 -27.26 -17.74
CA ASN A 724 11.18 -28.63 -18.06
C ASN A 724 12.13 -29.59 -17.32
N ALA A 725 11.71 -30.84 -17.20
CA ALA A 725 12.52 -31.90 -16.61
C ALA A 725 12.25 -33.24 -17.28
N LEU A 726 13.27 -34.06 -17.31
CA LEU A 726 13.21 -35.46 -17.71
C LEU A 726 13.50 -36.31 -16.50
N ALA A 727 12.66 -37.30 -16.22
CA ALA A 727 12.82 -38.25 -15.13
C ALA A 727 13.03 -39.66 -15.70
N VAL A 728 13.85 -40.42 -15.00
CA VAL A 728 14.01 -41.88 -15.24
C VAL A 728 13.76 -42.58 -13.92
N GLY A 729 12.99 -43.62 -13.93
CA GLY A 729 12.68 -44.42 -12.74
C GLY A 729 12.64 -45.91 -12.99
N TYR A 730 12.79 -46.63 -11.89
CA TYR A 730 12.68 -48.07 -11.82
C TYR A 730 11.59 -48.42 -10.81
N GLY A 731 10.70 -49.29 -11.23
CA GLY A 731 9.69 -49.86 -10.38
C GLY A 731 9.73 -51.39 -10.37
N ARG A 732 9.41 -52.00 -9.27
CA ARG A 732 9.28 -53.46 -9.15
C ARG A 732 8.10 -53.84 -8.27
N ASN A 733 7.32 -54.83 -8.68
CA ASN A 733 6.32 -55.47 -7.86
C ASN A 733 6.86 -56.81 -7.31
N SER A 734 6.47 -57.16 -6.08
CA SER A 734 6.74 -58.48 -5.51
C SER A 734 6.02 -59.57 -6.28
N ASP A 735 6.51 -60.83 -6.15
CA ASP A 735 5.95 -61.98 -6.86
C ASP A 735 4.49 -62.24 -6.54
N ASN A 736 4.01 -61.81 -5.37
CA ASN A 736 2.61 -61.86 -4.96
C ASN A 736 1.83 -60.56 -5.20
N ASN A 737 2.42 -59.63 -5.90
CA ASN A 737 1.89 -58.29 -6.24
C ASN A 737 1.45 -57.42 -5.03
N LYS A 738 1.84 -57.78 -3.79
CA LYS A 738 1.44 -57.05 -2.59
C LYS A 738 2.36 -55.88 -2.25
N ILE A 739 3.61 -55.91 -2.63
CA ILE A 739 4.57 -54.86 -2.39
C ILE A 739 5.02 -54.29 -3.74
N SER A 740 4.95 -52.99 -3.89
CA SER A 740 5.52 -52.28 -5.02
C SER A 740 6.53 -51.27 -4.56
N ILE A 741 7.66 -51.22 -5.22
CA ILE A 741 8.71 -50.23 -5.00
C ILE A 741 8.87 -49.42 -6.26
N LYS A 742 9.01 -48.09 -6.12
CA LYS A 742 9.37 -47.18 -7.22
C LYS A 742 10.45 -46.22 -6.75
N VAL A 743 11.51 -46.07 -7.52
CA VAL A 743 12.54 -45.05 -7.31
C VAL A 743 12.75 -44.33 -8.63
N GLY A 744 13.05 -43.07 -8.56
CA GLY A 744 13.31 -42.27 -9.75
C GLY A 744 14.10 -41.04 -9.44
N ALA A 745 14.77 -40.53 -10.48
CA ALA A 745 15.48 -39.27 -10.46
C ALA A 745 15.13 -38.48 -11.71
N SER A 746 15.09 -37.17 -11.57
CA SER A 746 14.92 -36.25 -12.70
C SER A 746 16.04 -35.25 -12.77
N ILE A 747 16.39 -34.85 -13.99
CA ILE A 747 17.23 -33.69 -14.25
C ILE A 747 16.37 -32.61 -14.93
N ASN A 748 16.51 -31.39 -14.48
CA ASN A 748 15.70 -30.29 -14.98
C ASN A 748 16.54 -29.33 -15.88
N THR A 749 15.92 -28.35 -16.47
CA THR A 749 16.54 -27.36 -17.37
C THR A 749 17.61 -26.49 -16.69
N ARG A 750 17.75 -26.56 -15.36
CA ARG A 750 18.80 -25.88 -14.58
C ARG A 750 19.92 -26.85 -14.13
N SER A 751 19.88 -28.08 -14.62
CA SER A 751 20.80 -29.13 -14.24
C SER A 751 20.71 -29.53 -12.74
N ASP A 752 19.63 -29.15 -12.04
CA ASP A 752 19.38 -29.66 -10.71
C ASP A 752 18.77 -31.06 -10.81
N VAL A 753 19.17 -31.93 -9.89
CA VAL A 753 18.67 -33.29 -9.82
C VAL A 753 17.69 -33.43 -8.66
N ASN A 754 16.49 -33.90 -8.97
CA ASN A 754 15.54 -34.34 -7.95
C ASN A 754 15.52 -35.86 -7.92
N TRP A 755 15.31 -36.44 -6.76
CA TRP A 755 15.14 -37.88 -6.60
C TRP A 755 14.02 -38.16 -5.61
N GLY A 756 13.40 -39.27 -5.77
CA GLY A 756 12.35 -39.72 -4.88
C GLY A 756 12.07 -41.22 -5.04
N GLY A 757 11.47 -41.82 -4.04
CA GLY A 757 11.06 -43.20 -4.06
C GLY A 757 9.81 -43.40 -3.23
N SER A 758 9.09 -44.49 -3.53
CA SER A 758 7.91 -44.89 -2.78
C SER A 758 7.88 -46.41 -2.65
N ILE A 759 7.33 -46.89 -1.54
CA ILE A 759 6.94 -48.27 -1.32
C ILE A 759 5.44 -48.28 -1.09
N GLY A 760 4.76 -49.12 -1.79
CA GLY A 760 3.32 -49.35 -1.63
C GLY A 760 3.03 -50.77 -1.23
N TYR A 761 2.02 -50.96 -0.41
CA TYR A 761 1.48 -52.27 -0.07
C TYR A 761 0.01 -52.35 -0.46
N GLN A 762 -0.35 -53.39 -1.17
CA GLN A 762 -1.74 -53.62 -1.55
C GLN A 762 -2.21 -54.95 -0.91
N TRP A 763 -3.37 -54.91 -0.31
CA TRP A 763 -3.94 -56.04 0.42
C TRP A 763 -4.99 -56.79 -0.41
#